data_4e2df235991edacadfd6eac2afa2d477
#
_entry.id   4e2df235991edacadfd6eac2afa2d477
#
_cell.length_a   1.000
_cell.length_b   1.000
_cell.length_c   1.000
_cell.angle_alpha   90.00
_cell.angle_beta   90.00
_cell.angle_gamma   90.00
#
_symmetry.space_group_name_H-M   'P 1'
#
loop_
_entity.id
_entity.type
_entity.pdbx_description
1 polymer ?
#
loop_
_entity_poly.entity_id
_entity_poly.type
_entity_poly.pdbx_seq_one_letter_code
_entity_poly.pdbx_strand_id
1 'polypeptide(L)'
;MTGTRFTLEVQPVIPQGLKGLKELAEDLMYSWDRQVRRLLWRLDPELWEACGHNPKVFLRRVSQVRLLEADQDSAFKGDYNRVLAAYNTYHKTAARPALESLLDPGMDLIAYFCAEFGFHESFPIYSGGLGILAGDYCKAASDLCIPFVAVGLLYRQGYFTQTIDAHGNQIAHYTPMEFADLPVTPATGANGAPLQVEVELPGREVALKVWQAKAGHIKLYLLDSDLPANSEEDRATLHRLYGGDHDTRIKQEILLGIGGVRALRALGLRPTVWHINEGHAAFQVLERCLERVAAGMKFEDALEIIAAGTVFTTHTPVPAGHDIFDQGLIMSYFKDFISALGIDVNEFMRLGSFGEHYHSFNMTALALRGSRFHNGVSHIHGGVASRMESYVWPQIPPEENPIGYVTNGVHLSTFLAREWGNLFDMRFSDWRSQLLNADYWRCIDDIPDHRFWSLRQELKTLMLEDLYRRVVRQSRRNGYSDAQIRQMTRYISAPTNILILGFARRFATYKRAALLFSDVERLARLLNDPKHPVLLVFAGKAHPNDRPGQHLIQTIHEYARRPEFLGKVLLLEGYDTALARRLVAGVDVWINTPEYPLEASGTSGQKAAINGVINLSVLDGWWAEGYNGENGWAITPHGPHIDAHHRNYEEARELMDILEREVVPLYYDRDHYGYSEAWVRMSKASMKSIIPRFNAQRMVMDYVTGYYTKARDRRQSLVERDGAPAVELARWKRKVRELWPGVKLRRVDKAATAITYGQNLAIRVSAYLNGLIPEDVTVECLLGKLSDHEEFKVYERLLLNPEQIQDEHGHLFCLEMRPNLAGLQYYELRMYPRHRLLCHPFEMGLMVWL
;
A
#
# COMPACT_ATOMS: atom_id res chain seq x y z
N MET A 1 25.52 45.80 -17.20
CA MET A 1 26.39 44.63 -17.03
C MET A 1 26.15 44.08 -15.65
N THR A 2 25.48 42.90 -15.57
CA THR A 2 25.32 42.20 -14.30
C THR A 2 26.52 41.28 -14.14
N GLY A 3 27.31 41.52 -13.08
CA GLY A 3 28.48 40.68 -12.77
C GLY A 3 28.10 39.22 -12.53
N THR A 4 29.02 38.30 -12.74
CA THR A 4 28.86 36.90 -12.45
C THR A 4 28.67 36.71 -10.94
N ARG A 5 27.55 36.11 -10.52
CA ARG A 5 27.35 35.75 -9.12
C ARG A 5 27.89 34.36 -8.87
N PHE A 6 28.69 34.21 -7.87
CA PHE A 6 29.17 32.92 -7.35
C PHE A 6 28.38 32.58 -6.08
N THR A 7 28.05 31.30 -5.87
CA THR A 7 27.41 30.82 -4.65
C THR A 7 28.46 30.22 -3.72
N LEU A 8 28.40 30.59 -2.44
CA LEU A 8 29.25 30.03 -1.37
C LEU A 8 28.32 29.64 -0.22
N GLU A 9 28.33 28.39 0.19
CA GLU A 9 27.64 27.93 1.40
C GLU A 9 28.66 27.77 2.54
N VAL A 10 28.53 28.59 3.57
CA VAL A 10 29.32 28.48 4.79
C VAL A 10 28.55 27.68 5.83
N GLN A 11 29.02 26.48 6.11
CA GLN A 11 28.36 25.59 7.07
C GLN A 11 28.73 25.94 8.51
N PRO A 12 27.77 25.94 9.44
CA PRO A 12 28.04 26.22 10.84
C PRO A 12 28.75 25.05 11.52
N VAL A 13 29.40 25.32 12.63
CA VAL A 13 29.93 24.30 13.53
C VAL A 13 28.90 24.02 14.63
N ILE A 14 28.42 22.80 14.71
CA ILE A 14 27.48 22.40 15.75
C ILE A 14 28.20 22.38 17.10
N PRO A 15 27.75 23.16 18.11
CA PRO A 15 28.35 23.17 19.45
C PRO A 15 28.38 21.76 20.06
N GLN A 16 29.39 21.49 20.90
CA GLN A 16 29.56 20.18 21.56
C GLN A 16 28.37 19.78 22.41
N GLY A 17 27.67 20.75 23.03
CA GLY A 17 26.47 20.53 23.81
C GLY A 17 25.23 20.12 22.98
N LEU A 18 25.27 20.30 21.64
CA LEU A 18 24.18 20.00 20.70
C LEU A 18 24.56 18.97 19.62
N LYS A 19 25.69 18.25 19.78
CA LYS A 19 26.25 17.32 18.77
C LYS A 19 25.25 16.26 18.28
N GLY A 20 24.31 15.83 19.12
CA GLY A 20 23.28 14.81 18.78
C GLY A 20 22.25 15.30 17.74
N LEU A 21 22.19 16.63 17.44
CA LEU A 21 21.34 17.15 16.36
C LEU A 21 21.67 16.50 15.01
N LYS A 22 22.95 16.18 14.77
CA LYS A 22 23.37 15.51 13.54
C LYS A 22 22.78 14.11 13.44
N GLU A 23 22.86 13.32 14.51
CA GLU A 23 22.29 11.97 14.56
C GLU A 23 20.75 11.99 14.35
N LEU A 24 20.06 12.93 15.01
CA LEU A 24 18.63 13.12 14.83
C LEU A 24 18.24 13.52 13.40
N ALA A 25 19.08 14.24 12.68
CA ALA A 25 18.86 14.68 11.31
C ALA A 25 19.16 13.59 10.25
N GLU A 26 19.99 12.63 10.58
CA GLU A 26 20.41 11.53 9.71
C GLU A 26 19.50 10.29 9.80
N ASP A 27 18.59 10.22 10.79
CA ASP A 27 17.63 9.15 10.95
C ASP A 27 16.24 9.57 10.45
N LEU A 28 15.67 8.83 9.48
CA LEU A 28 14.32 9.06 8.97
C LEU A 28 13.23 9.02 10.07
N MET A 29 13.58 8.64 11.29
CA MET A 29 12.69 8.70 12.46
C MET A 29 12.13 10.12 12.66
N TYR A 30 12.85 11.19 12.27
CA TYR A 30 12.32 12.55 12.31
C TYR A 30 10.97 12.67 11.56
N SER A 31 10.72 11.82 10.56
CA SER A 31 9.50 11.88 9.76
C SER A 31 8.24 11.56 10.57
N TRP A 32 8.34 10.80 11.65
CA TRP A 32 7.24 10.50 12.56
C TRP A 32 7.47 10.95 14.01
N ASP A 33 8.72 11.25 14.40
CA ASP A 33 8.98 11.88 15.68
C ASP A 33 8.82 13.40 15.58
N ARG A 34 7.72 13.89 16.14
CA ARG A 34 7.40 15.32 16.13
C ARG A 34 8.26 16.16 17.05
N GLN A 35 8.84 15.56 18.09
CA GLN A 35 9.69 16.28 19.04
C GLN A 35 10.99 16.69 18.35
N VAL A 36 11.55 15.83 17.48
CA VAL A 36 12.71 16.16 16.66
C VAL A 36 12.39 17.35 15.73
N ARG A 37 11.26 17.28 14.98
CA ARG A 37 10.86 18.38 14.09
C ARG A 37 10.59 19.69 14.83
N ARG A 38 9.96 19.61 16.01
CA ARG A 38 9.71 20.77 16.87
C ARG A 38 11.02 21.41 17.37
N LEU A 39 12.02 20.61 17.70
CA LEU A 39 13.32 21.08 18.15
C LEU A 39 14.02 21.91 17.05
N LEU A 40 14.01 21.42 15.82
CA LEU A 40 14.58 22.14 14.66
C LEU A 40 13.78 23.42 14.33
N TRP A 41 12.46 23.34 14.35
CA TRP A 41 11.59 24.49 14.16
C TRP A 41 11.84 25.59 15.23
N ARG A 42 12.10 25.24 16.48
CA ARG A 42 12.42 26.20 17.54
C ARG A 42 13.75 26.93 17.32
N LEU A 43 14.72 26.27 16.71
CA LEU A 43 16.01 26.91 16.38
C LEU A 43 15.83 28.06 15.39
N ASP A 44 15.08 27.83 14.29
CA ASP A 44 14.80 28.83 13.28
C ASP A 44 13.55 28.44 12.47
N PRO A 45 12.36 28.97 12.79
CA PRO A 45 11.12 28.63 12.12
C PRO A 45 11.10 28.99 10.62
N GLU A 46 11.67 30.15 10.26
CA GLU A 46 11.69 30.63 8.88
C GLU A 46 12.58 29.76 8.00
N LEU A 47 13.77 29.42 8.48
CA LEU A 47 14.70 28.55 7.78
C LEU A 47 14.12 27.12 7.67
N TRP A 48 13.44 26.63 8.71
CA TRP A 48 12.80 25.30 8.69
C TRP A 48 11.80 25.17 7.53
N GLU A 49 10.94 26.19 7.37
CA GLU A 49 10.01 26.26 6.23
C GLU A 49 10.73 26.42 4.89
N ALA A 50 11.73 27.28 4.83
CA ALA A 50 12.52 27.54 3.61
C ALA A 50 13.33 26.32 3.13
N CYS A 51 13.77 25.46 4.04
CA CYS A 51 14.46 24.19 3.74
C CYS A 51 13.51 23.04 3.35
N GLY A 52 12.20 23.28 3.26
CA GLY A 52 11.22 22.21 2.97
C GLY A 52 11.22 21.11 4.03
N HIS A 53 11.42 21.47 5.28
CA HIS A 53 11.47 20.57 6.43
C HIS A 53 12.58 19.50 6.34
N ASN A 54 13.67 19.79 5.63
CA ASN A 54 14.81 18.89 5.51
C ASN A 54 15.84 19.16 6.64
N PRO A 55 16.01 18.22 7.59
CA PRO A 55 16.88 18.43 8.75
C PRO A 55 18.36 18.61 8.40
N LYS A 56 18.86 17.89 7.39
CA LYS A 56 20.28 17.99 6.97
C LYS A 56 20.57 19.33 6.32
N VAL A 57 19.72 19.78 5.40
CA VAL A 57 19.83 21.10 4.76
C VAL A 57 19.71 22.19 5.82
N PHE A 58 18.76 22.04 6.75
CA PHE A 58 18.58 22.97 7.87
C PHE A 58 19.86 23.13 8.70
N LEU A 59 20.47 22.03 9.15
CA LEU A 59 21.67 22.06 9.99
C LEU A 59 22.89 22.60 9.25
N ARG A 60 22.95 22.56 7.94
CA ARG A 60 24.01 23.19 7.14
C ARG A 60 23.82 24.69 6.96
N ARG A 61 22.60 25.22 7.11
CA ARG A 61 22.23 26.62 6.81
C ARG A 61 21.82 27.42 8.03
N VAL A 62 21.54 26.79 9.16
CA VAL A 62 21.20 27.49 10.39
C VAL A 62 22.37 28.39 10.83
N SER A 63 22.08 29.61 11.31
CA SER A 63 23.15 30.54 11.67
C SER A 63 23.95 30.07 12.87
N GLN A 64 25.27 30.32 12.86
CA GLN A 64 26.15 29.98 13.97
C GLN A 64 25.70 30.65 15.28
N VAL A 65 25.17 31.86 15.18
CA VAL A 65 24.68 32.63 16.35
C VAL A 65 23.49 31.88 16.98
N ARG A 66 22.51 31.42 16.17
CA ARG A 66 21.36 30.65 16.67
C ARG A 66 21.78 29.37 17.40
N LEU A 67 22.79 28.67 16.88
CA LEU A 67 23.31 27.45 17.52
C LEU A 67 23.99 27.74 18.85
N LEU A 68 24.76 28.81 18.92
CA LEU A 68 25.45 29.23 20.16
C LEU A 68 24.45 29.75 21.20
N GLU A 69 23.45 30.54 20.82
CA GLU A 69 22.35 30.96 21.69
C GLU A 69 21.58 29.74 22.23
N ALA A 70 21.24 28.80 21.40
CA ALA A 70 20.55 27.56 21.79
C ALA A 70 21.41 26.68 22.73
N ASP A 71 22.72 26.65 22.58
CA ASP A 71 23.62 25.92 23.48
C ASP A 71 23.74 26.63 24.86
N GLN A 72 23.42 27.90 24.96
CA GLN A 72 23.37 28.63 26.23
C GLN A 72 21.95 28.68 26.83
N ASP A 73 20.92 28.50 26.04
CA ASP A 73 19.52 28.47 26.51
C ASP A 73 19.19 27.16 27.28
N SER A 74 19.00 27.28 28.58
CA SER A 74 18.71 26.17 29.47
C SER A 74 17.39 25.47 29.11
N ALA A 75 16.39 26.23 28.64
CA ALA A 75 15.09 25.68 28.22
C ALA A 75 15.21 24.89 26.92
N PHE A 76 15.96 25.40 25.95
CA PHE A 76 16.25 24.66 24.72
C PHE A 76 17.06 23.38 25.00
N LYS A 77 18.12 23.49 25.81
CA LYS A 77 18.94 22.32 26.20
C LYS A 77 18.12 21.27 26.97
N GLY A 78 17.20 21.69 27.81
CA GLY A 78 16.27 20.79 28.49
C GLY A 78 15.41 19.99 27.50
N ASP A 79 14.83 20.66 26.49
CA ASP A 79 14.06 20.01 25.44
C ASP A 79 14.95 19.10 24.58
N TYR A 80 16.12 19.59 24.15
CA TYR A 80 17.10 18.80 23.38
C TYR A 80 17.51 17.50 24.11
N ASN A 81 17.89 17.61 25.39
CA ASN A 81 18.29 16.44 26.18
C ASN A 81 17.14 15.43 26.31
N ARG A 82 15.91 15.91 26.47
CA ARG A 82 14.72 15.06 26.55
C ARG A 82 14.47 14.32 25.23
N VAL A 83 14.56 15.03 24.11
CA VAL A 83 14.40 14.43 22.75
C VAL A 83 15.49 13.40 22.49
N LEU A 84 16.74 13.73 22.78
CA LEU A 84 17.87 12.81 22.58
C LEU A 84 17.77 11.58 23.51
N ALA A 85 17.33 11.74 24.74
CA ALA A 85 17.10 10.64 25.67
C ALA A 85 15.96 9.71 25.18
N ALA A 86 14.86 10.29 24.68
CA ALA A 86 13.76 9.52 24.08
C ALA A 86 14.20 8.75 22.83
N TYR A 87 14.98 9.39 21.95
CA TYR A 87 15.57 8.76 20.77
C TYR A 87 16.48 7.58 21.16
N ASN A 88 17.38 7.79 22.13
CA ASN A 88 18.26 6.73 22.61
C ASN A 88 17.49 5.58 23.29
N THR A 89 16.40 5.89 23.99
CA THR A 89 15.53 4.87 24.59
C THR A 89 14.83 4.06 23.53
N TYR A 90 14.29 4.71 22.49
CA TYR A 90 13.67 4.02 21.34
C TYR A 90 14.63 2.99 20.74
N HIS A 91 15.87 3.38 20.45
CA HIS A 91 16.89 2.48 19.87
C HIS A 91 17.41 1.37 20.80
N LYS A 92 17.13 1.47 22.10
CA LYS A 92 17.45 0.39 23.08
C LYS A 92 16.27 -0.54 23.34
N THR A 93 15.08 -0.18 22.85
CA THR A 93 13.89 -1.01 23.02
C THR A 93 14.01 -2.28 22.20
N ALA A 94 13.77 -3.42 22.81
CA ALA A 94 13.68 -4.72 22.15
C ALA A 94 12.24 -5.03 21.75
N ALA A 95 12.07 -6.00 20.86
CA ALA A 95 10.74 -6.51 20.52
C ALA A 95 10.02 -7.07 21.76
N ARG A 96 8.68 -7.04 21.72
CA ARG A 96 7.89 -7.67 22.80
C ARG A 96 8.10 -9.17 22.80
N PRO A 97 8.16 -9.86 23.97
CA PRO A 97 8.38 -11.30 24.02
C PRO A 97 7.40 -12.13 23.16
N ALA A 98 6.15 -11.70 23.07
CA ALA A 98 5.15 -12.33 22.21
C ALA A 98 5.51 -12.27 20.72
N LEU A 99 6.18 -11.20 20.28
CA LEU A 99 6.64 -11.04 18.89
C LEU A 99 7.94 -11.81 18.63
N GLU A 100 8.86 -11.81 19.59
CA GLU A 100 10.09 -12.63 19.51
C GLU A 100 9.80 -14.13 19.44
N SER A 101 8.68 -14.58 20.01
CA SER A 101 8.23 -15.98 19.86
C SER A 101 7.72 -16.30 18.45
N LEU A 102 7.32 -15.30 17.68
CA LEU A 102 6.87 -15.45 16.29
C LEU A 102 8.03 -15.33 15.29
N LEU A 103 8.93 -14.37 15.49
CA LEU A 103 10.08 -14.07 14.65
C LEU A 103 11.33 -13.91 15.53
N ASP A 104 12.29 -14.81 15.39
CA ASP A 104 13.55 -14.76 16.13
C ASP A 104 14.51 -13.75 15.47
N PRO A 105 14.85 -12.62 16.12
CA PRO A 105 15.74 -11.62 15.54
C PRO A 105 17.16 -12.14 15.24
N GLY A 106 17.57 -13.24 15.84
CA GLY A 106 18.88 -13.88 15.59
C GLY A 106 18.89 -14.81 14.38
N MET A 107 17.72 -15.25 13.94
CA MET A 107 17.59 -16.27 12.88
C MET A 107 16.78 -15.77 11.70
N ASP A 108 15.79 -14.92 11.94
CA ASP A 108 14.85 -14.45 10.94
C ASP A 108 15.24 -13.05 10.42
N LEU A 109 15.00 -12.83 9.14
CA LEU A 109 15.10 -11.53 8.50
C LEU A 109 14.09 -11.46 7.35
N ILE A 110 13.28 -10.41 7.35
CA ILE A 110 12.34 -10.11 6.28
C ILE A 110 12.98 -9.07 5.36
N ALA A 111 13.04 -9.35 4.05
CA ALA A 111 13.45 -8.39 3.02
C ALA A 111 12.23 -7.92 2.23
N TYR A 112 11.91 -6.65 2.33
CA TYR A 112 10.75 -6.00 1.70
C TYR A 112 11.19 -5.15 0.51
N PHE A 113 10.74 -5.51 -0.68
CA PHE A 113 11.12 -4.86 -1.94
C PHE A 113 9.99 -3.99 -2.46
N CYS A 114 10.28 -2.72 -2.72
CA CYS A 114 9.33 -1.77 -3.31
C CYS A 114 10.07 -0.72 -4.13
N ALA A 115 9.48 -0.27 -5.25
CA ALA A 115 10.06 0.76 -6.11
C ALA A 115 10.01 2.16 -5.49
N GLU A 116 9.15 2.41 -4.49
CA GLU A 116 8.94 3.73 -3.90
C GLU A 116 8.70 3.64 -2.38
N PHE A 117 9.22 4.64 -1.64
CA PHE A 117 9.07 4.75 -0.18
C PHE A 117 8.73 6.18 0.24
N GLY A 118 7.55 6.40 0.80
CA GLY A 118 7.04 7.69 1.24
C GLY A 118 7.18 7.93 2.73
N PHE A 119 8.35 8.37 3.19
CA PHE A 119 8.58 8.70 4.60
C PHE A 119 8.17 10.13 4.95
N HIS A 120 8.61 11.10 4.14
CA HIS A 120 8.47 12.53 4.41
C HIS A 120 8.59 13.35 3.11
N GLU A 121 8.04 14.57 3.08
CA GLU A 121 8.17 15.48 1.94
C GLU A 121 9.61 15.85 1.60
N SER A 122 10.51 15.84 2.56
CA SER A 122 11.94 16.10 2.34
C SER A 122 12.74 14.89 1.82
N PHE A 123 12.07 13.73 1.64
CA PHE A 123 12.63 12.52 1.05
C PHE A 123 11.74 12.00 -0.07
N PRO A 124 11.69 12.71 -1.22
CA PRO A 124 10.65 12.54 -2.24
C PRO A 124 10.95 11.40 -3.22
N ILE A 125 11.16 10.18 -2.73
CA ILE A 125 11.31 8.95 -3.51
C ILE A 125 10.00 8.15 -3.58
N TYR A 126 8.87 8.84 -3.65
CA TYR A 126 7.53 8.27 -3.75
C TYR A 126 6.64 9.12 -4.65
N SER A 127 5.62 8.50 -5.26
CA SER A 127 4.64 9.17 -6.12
C SER A 127 3.28 9.31 -5.47
N GLY A 128 2.82 8.27 -4.78
CA GLY A 128 1.45 8.18 -4.29
C GLY A 128 1.24 7.20 -3.13
N GLY A 129 0.05 6.56 -3.14
CA GLY A 129 -0.41 5.71 -2.04
C GLY A 129 0.46 4.51 -1.75
N LEU A 130 1.03 3.88 -2.79
CA LEU A 130 1.90 2.71 -2.65
C LEU A 130 3.16 3.05 -1.84
N GLY A 131 3.86 4.13 -2.19
CA GLY A 131 5.05 4.57 -1.48
C GLY A 131 4.76 5.03 -0.05
N ILE A 132 3.66 5.76 0.16
CA ILE A 132 3.24 6.15 1.51
C ILE A 132 2.95 4.92 2.38
N LEU A 133 2.30 3.89 1.82
CA LEU A 133 2.07 2.63 2.53
C LEU A 133 3.39 1.91 2.86
N ALA A 134 4.32 1.83 1.91
CA ALA A 134 5.64 1.23 2.14
C ALA A 134 6.42 1.97 3.24
N GLY A 135 6.33 3.31 3.28
CA GLY A 135 6.87 4.12 4.36
C GLY A 135 6.20 3.85 5.71
N ASP A 136 4.87 3.80 5.74
CA ASP A 136 4.10 3.48 6.96
C ASP A 136 4.38 2.05 7.46
N TYR A 137 4.58 1.11 6.52
CA TYR A 137 4.99 -0.26 6.82
C TYR A 137 6.35 -0.28 7.53
N CYS A 138 7.35 0.39 6.96
CA CYS A 138 8.70 0.49 7.54
C CYS A 138 8.69 1.13 8.94
N LYS A 139 7.90 2.19 9.14
CA LYS A 139 7.73 2.86 10.43
C LYS A 139 7.12 1.92 11.48
N ALA A 140 6.04 1.19 11.10
CA ALA A 140 5.41 0.23 11.99
C ALA A 140 6.31 -0.98 12.28
N ALA A 141 7.07 -1.47 11.30
CA ALA A 141 8.07 -2.52 11.47
C ALA A 141 9.16 -2.09 12.47
N SER A 142 9.60 -0.83 12.38
CA SER A 142 10.53 -0.23 13.32
C SER A 142 9.94 -0.14 14.75
N ASP A 143 8.72 0.39 14.89
CA ASP A 143 8.03 0.50 16.20
C ASP A 143 7.80 -0.86 16.87
N LEU A 144 7.62 -1.90 16.08
CA LEU A 144 7.46 -3.29 16.55
C LEU A 144 8.80 -4.01 16.73
N CYS A 145 9.91 -3.42 16.31
CA CYS A 145 11.26 -4.01 16.37
C CYS A 145 11.35 -5.39 15.68
N ILE A 146 10.64 -5.59 14.58
CA ILE A 146 10.74 -6.86 13.83
C ILE A 146 12.04 -6.93 13.03
N PRO A 147 12.62 -8.11 12.79
CA PRO A 147 13.81 -8.28 11.97
C PRO A 147 13.51 -8.00 10.49
N PHE A 148 13.77 -6.79 10.04
CA PHE A 148 13.28 -6.26 8.78
C PHE A 148 14.30 -5.35 8.09
N VAL A 149 14.44 -5.52 6.78
CA VAL A 149 15.17 -4.60 5.90
C VAL A 149 14.31 -4.27 4.68
N ALA A 150 14.41 -3.03 4.21
CA ALA A 150 13.73 -2.61 2.99
C ALA A 150 14.75 -2.38 1.87
N VAL A 151 14.34 -2.65 0.63
CA VAL A 151 15.15 -2.48 -0.58
C VAL A 151 14.37 -1.68 -1.61
N GLY A 152 15.00 -0.66 -2.18
CA GLY A 152 14.40 0.22 -3.17
C GLY A 152 15.41 0.88 -4.10
N LEU A 153 14.95 1.88 -4.82
CA LEU A 153 15.73 2.67 -5.78
C LEU A 153 15.90 4.09 -5.27
N LEU A 154 17.08 4.68 -5.49
CA LEU A 154 17.36 6.08 -5.15
C LEU A 154 17.28 6.91 -6.43
N TYR A 155 16.18 7.64 -6.58
CA TYR A 155 15.94 8.45 -7.76
C TYR A 155 16.61 9.82 -7.68
N ARG A 156 17.26 10.24 -8.75
CA ARG A 156 17.94 11.57 -8.82
C ARG A 156 16.94 12.72 -8.85
N GLN A 157 15.79 12.55 -9.52
CA GLN A 157 14.74 13.57 -9.66
C GLN A 157 13.45 13.20 -8.92
N GLY A 158 13.34 11.95 -8.45
CA GLY A 158 12.17 11.46 -7.75
C GLY A 158 10.89 11.53 -8.59
N TYR A 159 9.79 11.94 -7.94
CA TYR A 159 8.54 12.27 -8.61
C TYR A 159 8.38 13.79 -8.70
N PHE A 160 7.64 14.28 -9.71
CA PHE A 160 7.56 15.71 -10.01
C PHE A 160 6.87 16.54 -8.92
N THR A 161 7.24 17.80 -8.80
CA THR A 161 6.46 18.82 -8.12
C THR A 161 5.48 19.46 -9.11
N GLN A 162 4.28 19.79 -8.62
CA GLN A 162 3.17 20.24 -9.45
C GLN A 162 2.94 21.74 -9.28
N THR A 163 2.78 22.46 -10.42
CA THR A 163 2.08 23.75 -10.45
C THR A 163 0.88 23.65 -11.40
N ILE A 164 -0.13 24.48 -11.15
CA ILE A 164 -1.33 24.61 -12.01
C ILE A 164 -1.35 26.03 -12.56
N ASP A 165 -1.33 26.18 -13.88
CA ASP A 165 -1.32 27.50 -14.53
C ASP A 165 -2.71 28.18 -14.50
N ALA A 166 -2.80 29.38 -15.09
CA ALA A 166 -4.02 30.16 -15.14
C ALA A 166 -5.15 29.51 -15.97
N HIS A 167 -4.82 28.53 -16.81
CA HIS A 167 -5.75 27.76 -17.65
C HIS A 167 -6.12 26.40 -17.06
N GLY A 168 -5.62 26.07 -15.86
CA GLY A 168 -5.87 24.77 -15.22
C GLY A 168 -4.96 23.65 -15.70
N ASN A 169 -3.91 23.94 -16.50
CA ASN A 169 -2.96 22.93 -16.94
C ASN A 169 -2.02 22.56 -15.80
N GLN A 170 -1.85 21.26 -15.58
CA GLN A 170 -0.80 20.75 -14.69
C GLN A 170 0.56 20.85 -15.36
N ILE A 171 1.53 21.44 -14.66
CA ILE A 171 2.93 21.52 -15.09
C ILE A 171 3.76 20.68 -14.12
N ALA A 172 4.50 19.71 -14.66
CA ALA A 172 5.38 18.84 -13.91
C ALA A 172 6.81 19.41 -13.89
N HIS A 173 7.35 19.66 -12.69
CA HIS A 173 8.72 20.13 -12.50
C HIS A 173 9.56 19.02 -11.88
N TYR A 174 10.67 18.68 -12.51
CA TYR A 174 11.65 17.71 -12.02
C TYR A 174 12.93 18.43 -11.61
N THR A 175 13.23 18.40 -10.33
CA THR A 175 14.43 19.03 -9.76
C THR A 175 15.40 17.94 -9.31
N PRO A 176 16.65 17.92 -9.80
CA PRO A 176 17.66 16.98 -9.31
C PRO A 176 17.90 17.14 -7.81
N MET A 177 17.95 16.04 -7.10
CA MET A 177 18.26 15.99 -5.67
C MET A 177 19.76 15.75 -5.47
N GLU A 178 20.36 16.52 -4.58
CA GLU A 178 21.70 16.21 -4.09
C GLU A 178 21.60 15.15 -2.97
N PHE A 179 22.19 13.98 -3.18
CA PHE A 179 22.09 12.88 -2.19
C PHE A 179 22.79 13.23 -0.87
N ALA A 180 23.72 14.19 -0.88
CA ALA A 180 24.28 14.75 0.35
C ALA A 180 23.24 15.46 1.22
N ASP A 181 22.14 15.94 0.62
CA ASP A 181 21.04 16.61 1.33
C ASP A 181 20.03 15.63 1.94
N LEU A 182 20.06 14.38 1.49
CA LEU A 182 19.15 13.35 1.95
C LEU A 182 19.71 12.60 3.18
N PRO A 183 18.89 12.03 4.04
CA PRO A 183 19.32 11.23 5.19
C PRO A 183 19.81 9.84 4.76
N VAL A 184 20.71 9.81 3.79
CA VAL A 184 21.35 8.60 3.26
C VAL A 184 22.87 8.68 3.43
N THR A 185 23.49 7.52 3.62
CA THR A 185 24.94 7.35 3.63
C THR A 185 25.33 6.18 2.74
N PRO A 186 26.50 6.14 2.12
CA PRO A 186 26.96 4.96 1.43
C PRO A 186 26.94 3.73 2.36
N ALA A 187 26.32 2.64 1.93
CA ALA A 187 26.49 1.37 2.62
C ALA A 187 27.94 0.89 2.47
N THR A 188 28.48 0.27 3.50
CA THR A 188 29.88 -0.22 3.51
C THR A 188 29.93 -1.73 3.44
N GLY A 189 30.78 -2.25 2.58
CA GLY A 189 31.10 -3.67 2.54
C GLY A 189 31.99 -4.12 3.72
N ALA A 190 32.31 -5.41 3.76
CA ALA A 190 33.14 -5.99 4.80
C ALA A 190 34.54 -5.36 4.93
N ASN A 191 35.06 -4.77 3.86
CA ASN A 191 36.35 -4.05 3.80
C ASN A 191 36.25 -2.56 4.24
N GLY A 192 35.08 -2.09 4.67
CA GLY A 192 34.84 -0.69 5.04
C GLY A 192 34.72 0.29 3.86
N ALA A 193 34.85 -0.17 2.62
CA ALA A 193 34.67 0.68 1.43
C ALA A 193 33.18 0.84 1.06
N PRO A 194 32.79 1.92 0.37
CA PRO A 194 31.44 2.06 -0.20
C PRO A 194 31.08 0.85 -1.07
N LEU A 195 29.93 0.26 -0.80
CA LEU A 195 29.48 -0.94 -1.47
C LEU A 195 28.94 -0.61 -2.86
N GLN A 196 29.42 -1.38 -3.85
CA GLN A 196 28.90 -1.41 -5.21
C GLN A 196 28.58 -2.85 -5.60
N VAL A 197 27.56 -3.04 -6.43
CA VAL A 197 27.20 -4.30 -7.06
C VAL A 197 26.97 -4.06 -8.56
N GLU A 198 27.12 -5.09 -9.36
CA GLU A 198 26.96 -5.02 -10.81
C GLU A 198 25.74 -5.84 -11.25
N VAL A 199 25.08 -5.37 -12.30
CA VAL A 199 23.95 -6.06 -12.94
C VAL A 199 24.17 -6.07 -14.44
N GLU A 200 24.07 -7.25 -15.03
CA GLU A 200 24.24 -7.43 -16.46
C GLU A 200 23.00 -6.90 -17.19
N LEU A 201 23.22 -5.99 -18.15
CA LEU A 201 22.28 -5.56 -19.16
C LEU A 201 22.83 -5.93 -20.55
N PRO A 202 22.03 -5.89 -21.64
CA PRO A 202 22.46 -6.32 -22.96
C PRO A 202 23.81 -5.70 -23.36
N GLY A 203 24.84 -6.56 -23.47
CA GLY A 203 26.18 -6.20 -23.91
C GLY A 203 27.03 -5.37 -22.94
N ARG A 204 26.59 -5.18 -21.69
CA ARG A 204 27.33 -4.41 -20.67
C ARG A 204 26.93 -4.77 -19.24
N GLU A 205 27.78 -4.39 -18.30
CA GLU A 205 27.50 -4.40 -16.86
C GLU A 205 27.18 -2.99 -16.37
N VAL A 206 26.17 -2.85 -15.51
CA VAL A 206 25.80 -1.59 -14.87
C VAL A 206 26.15 -1.66 -13.39
N ALA A 207 27.05 -0.78 -12.98
CA ALA A 207 27.44 -0.66 -11.58
C ALA A 207 26.37 0.10 -10.78
N LEU A 208 26.02 -0.42 -9.61
CA LEU A 208 25.06 0.17 -8.67
C LEU A 208 25.74 0.47 -7.36
N LYS A 209 25.74 1.73 -6.94
CA LYS A 209 26.11 2.11 -5.59
C LYS A 209 24.97 1.81 -4.63
N VAL A 210 25.29 1.22 -3.50
CA VAL A 210 24.30 0.94 -2.46
C VAL A 210 24.35 2.04 -1.40
N TRP A 211 23.24 2.73 -1.24
CA TRP A 211 23.02 3.69 -0.17
C TRP A 211 22.21 3.06 0.95
N GLN A 212 22.39 3.53 2.17
CA GLN A 212 21.53 3.13 3.31
C GLN A 212 20.92 4.37 3.95
N ALA A 213 19.62 4.27 4.29
CA ALA A 213 18.92 5.18 5.17
C ALA A 213 18.55 4.46 6.46
N LYS A 214 18.77 5.11 7.59
CA LYS A 214 18.31 4.62 8.89
C LYS A 214 16.86 5.10 9.10
N ALA A 215 15.97 4.20 9.49
CA ALA A 215 14.59 4.50 9.80
C ALA A 215 14.22 3.84 11.14
N GLY A 216 14.64 4.46 12.24
CA GLY A 216 14.57 3.85 13.58
C GLY A 216 15.37 2.56 13.65
N HIS A 217 14.73 1.44 13.98
CA HIS A 217 15.37 0.12 14.09
C HIS A 217 15.71 -0.53 12.75
N ILE A 218 15.08 -0.11 11.65
CA ILE A 218 15.30 -0.73 10.35
C ILE A 218 16.26 0.04 9.47
N LYS A 219 16.80 -0.64 8.45
CA LYS A 219 17.59 -0.04 7.38
C LYS A 219 16.87 -0.17 6.05
N LEU A 220 16.87 0.90 5.29
CA LEU A 220 16.43 0.96 3.91
C LEU A 220 17.68 1.03 3.02
N TYR A 221 17.86 0.05 2.15
CA TYR A 221 18.92 0.01 1.16
C TYR A 221 18.39 0.48 -0.19
N LEU A 222 19.08 1.45 -0.79
CA LEU A 222 18.65 2.12 -2.01
C LEU A 222 19.75 2.01 -3.07
N LEU A 223 19.37 1.58 -4.27
CA LEU A 223 20.28 1.40 -5.39
C LEU A 223 20.33 2.66 -6.25
N ASP A 224 21.53 3.03 -6.70
CA ASP A 224 21.82 4.23 -7.48
C ASP A 224 22.73 3.87 -8.65
N SER A 225 22.27 4.10 -9.89
CA SER A 225 23.02 3.86 -11.11
C SER A 225 23.80 5.09 -11.60
N ASP A 226 23.67 6.27 -10.97
CA ASP A 226 24.33 7.51 -11.39
C ASP A 226 25.82 7.54 -10.99
N LEU A 227 26.58 6.63 -11.58
CA LEU A 227 28.02 6.47 -11.35
C LEU A 227 28.82 6.83 -12.61
N PRO A 228 30.02 7.45 -12.47
CA PRO A 228 30.89 7.78 -13.62
C PRO A 228 31.33 6.57 -14.44
N ALA A 229 31.31 5.36 -13.87
CA ALA A 229 31.65 4.12 -14.57
C ALA A 229 30.58 3.70 -15.59
N ASN A 230 29.33 4.15 -15.39
CA ASN A 230 28.21 3.82 -16.26
C ASN A 230 28.07 4.80 -17.43
N SER A 231 27.46 4.34 -18.52
CA SER A 231 27.07 5.20 -19.64
C SER A 231 26.09 6.29 -19.20
N GLU A 232 25.96 7.37 -19.95
CA GLU A 232 25.00 8.44 -19.64
C GLU A 232 23.56 7.91 -19.61
N GLU A 233 23.21 6.97 -20.52
CA GLU A 233 21.91 6.31 -20.56
C GLU A 233 21.63 5.50 -19.30
N ASP A 234 22.58 4.67 -18.85
CA ASP A 234 22.42 3.85 -17.66
C ASP A 234 22.37 4.68 -16.38
N ARG A 235 23.13 5.76 -16.32
CA ARG A 235 23.04 6.76 -15.23
C ARG A 235 21.65 7.37 -15.14
N ALA A 236 21.00 7.64 -16.28
CA ALA A 236 19.67 8.24 -16.34
C ALA A 236 18.53 7.27 -15.99
N THR A 237 18.76 5.95 -15.98
CA THR A 237 17.75 4.93 -15.70
C THR A 237 17.03 5.18 -14.38
N LEU A 238 17.74 5.60 -13.33
CA LEU A 238 17.19 5.90 -12.02
C LEU A 238 17.01 7.40 -11.74
N HIS A 239 16.82 8.22 -12.80
CA HIS A 239 16.52 9.64 -12.57
C HIS A 239 15.09 9.86 -12.09
N ARG A 240 14.08 9.24 -12.71
CA ARG A 240 12.66 9.50 -12.46
C ARG A 240 11.90 8.24 -12.05
N LEU A 241 11.16 8.37 -10.97
CA LEU A 241 10.18 7.36 -10.56
C LEU A 241 9.02 7.34 -11.57
N TYR A 242 8.71 6.16 -12.13
CA TYR A 242 7.69 5.95 -13.16
C TYR A 242 7.89 6.81 -14.43
N GLY A 243 9.13 7.22 -14.69
CA GLY A 243 9.49 7.94 -15.91
C GLY A 243 9.92 6.99 -17.04
N GLY A 244 9.96 7.52 -18.26
CA GLY A 244 10.44 6.81 -19.44
C GLY A 244 9.37 5.90 -20.07
N ASP A 245 9.85 4.97 -20.87
CA ASP A 245 9.10 3.98 -21.64
C ASP A 245 9.21 2.57 -21.05
N HIS A 246 8.72 1.56 -21.76
CA HIS A 246 8.83 0.15 -21.34
C HIS A 246 10.28 -0.32 -21.19
N ASP A 247 11.20 0.20 -21.99
CA ASP A 247 12.62 -0.13 -21.90
C ASP A 247 13.25 0.43 -20.62
N THR A 248 12.96 1.68 -20.27
CA THR A 248 13.36 2.27 -18.99
C THR A 248 12.74 1.49 -17.82
N ARG A 249 11.47 1.09 -17.97
CA ARG A 249 10.74 0.39 -16.93
C ARG A 249 11.33 -0.98 -16.61
N ILE A 250 11.62 -1.81 -17.64
CA ILE A 250 12.22 -3.12 -17.42
C ILE A 250 13.63 -2.99 -16.80
N LYS A 251 14.43 -1.99 -17.20
CA LYS A 251 15.74 -1.71 -16.58
C LYS A 251 15.58 -1.41 -15.08
N GLN A 252 14.66 -0.53 -14.69
CA GLN A 252 14.40 -0.22 -13.28
C GLN A 252 14.02 -1.47 -12.46
N GLU A 253 13.20 -2.34 -13.02
CA GLU A 253 12.75 -3.57 -12.35
C GLU A 253 13.86 -4.62 -12.27
N ILE A 254 14.73 -4.73 -13.28
CA ILE A 254 15.95 -5.55 -13.24
C ILE A 254 16.89 -5.04 -12.14
N LEU A 255 17.17 -3.73 -12.10
CA LEU A 255 18.06 -3.14 -11.11
C LEU A 255 17.49 -3.31 -9.69
N LEU A 256 16.18 -3.16 -9.50
CA LEU A 256 15.53 -3.39 -8.20
C LEU A 256 15.58 -4.87 -7.80
N GLY A 257 15.11 -5.76 -8.64
CA GLY A 257 14.95 -7.17 -8.31
C GLY A 257 16.31 -7.88 -8.22
N ILE A 258 17.09 -7.88 -9.28
CA ILE A 258 18.39 -8.56 -9.34
C ILE A 258 19.43 -7.81 -8.51
N GLY A 259 19.60 -6.50 -8.77
CA GLY A 259 20.55 -5.67 -8.04
C GLY A 259 20.28 -5.63 -6.53
N GLY A 260 19.01 -5.62 -6.12
CA GLY A 260 18.62 -5.66 -4.71
C GLY A 260 19.02 -6.95 -4.00
N VAL A 261 18.87 -8.11 -4.65
CA VAL A 261 19.34 -9.41 -4.10
C VAL A 261 20.86 -9.40 -3.95
N ARG A 262 21.59 -8.99 -4.99
CA ARG A 262 23.07 -8.89 -4.97
C ARG A 262 23.55 -7.93 -3.87
N ALA A 263 22.89 -6.80 -3.70
CA ALA A 263 23.21 -5.85 -2.62
C ALA A 263 23.06 -6.47 -1.23
N LEU A 264 21.95 -7.17 -0.96
CA LEU A 264 21.76 -7.85 0.32
C LEU A 264 22.82 -8.92 0.57
N ARG A 265 23.20 -9.68 -0.45
CA ARG A 265 24.26 -10.70 -0.34
C ARG A 265 25.62 -10.06 -0.05
N ALA A 266 25.97 -9.00 -0.74
CA ALA A 266 27.23 -8.27 -0.55
C ALA A 266 27.31 -7.60 0.85
N LEU A 267 26.17 -7.27 1.45
CA LEU A 267 26.05 -6.81 2.85
C LEU A 267 26.12 -7.97 3.88
N GLY A 268 26.22 -9.22 3.43
CA GLY A 268 26.20 -10.39 4.30
C GLY A 268 24.80 -10.75 4.84
N LEU A 269 23.75 -10.11 4.34
CA LEU A 269 22.37 -10.33 4.78
C LEU A 269 21.75 -11.55 4.08
N ARG A 270 21.06 -12.39 4.85
CA ARG A 270 20.44 -13.65 4.36
C ARG A 270 18.99 -13.73 4.81
N PRO A 271 18.07 -13.02 4.15
CA PRO A 271 16.66 -13.05 4.50
C PRO A 271 16.07 -14.46 4.49
N THR A 272 15.23 -14.75 5.47
CA THR A 272 14.45 -15.98 5.55
C THR A 272 13.10 -15.84 4.86
N VAL A 273 12.57 -14.61 4.82
CA VAL A 273 11.32 -14.25 4.13
C VAL A 273 11.57 -13.09 3.17
N TRP A 274 10.98 -13.16 1.99
CA TRP A 274 11.08 -12.15 0.95
C TRP A 274 9.69 -11.64 0.61
N HIS A 275 9.50 -10.33 0.65
CA HIS A 275 8.22 -9.71 0.35
C HIS A 275 8.32 -8.89 -0.94
N ILE A 276 7.54 -9.26 -1.94
CA ILE A 276 7.35 -8.53 -3.20
C ILE A 276 6.15 -7.60 -3.01
N ASN A 277 6.40 -6.31 -2.87
CA ASN A 277 5.34 -5.30 -2.75
C ASN A 277 5.05 -4.71 -4.12
N GLU A 278 4.09 -5.28 -4.84
CA GLU A 278 3.74 -5.08 -6.24
C GLU A 278 4.69 -5.77 -7.24
N GLY A 279 4.21 -6.06 -8.45
CA GLY A 279 4.89 -6.86 -9.47
C GLY A 279 6.28 -6.37 -9.89
N HIS A 280 6.54 -5.07 -9.80
CA HIS A 280 7.80 -4.45 -10.23
C HIS A 280 9.09 -4.96 -9.53
N ALA A 281 8.96 -5.70 -8.45
CA ALA A 281 10.10 -6.31 -7.76
C ALA A 281 10.23 -7.82 -7.99
N ALA A 282 9.45 -8.41 -8.91
CA ALA A 282 9.36 -9.86 -9.09
C ALA A 282 10.64 -10.51 -9.64
N PHE A 283 11.50 -9.79 -10.34
CA PHE A 283 12.78 -10.34 -10.83
C PHE A 283 13.73 -10.82 -9.73
N GLN A 284 13.51 -10.42 -8.45
CA GLN A 284 14.24 -10.99 -7.32
C GLN A 284 14.09 -12.51 -7.21
N VAL A 285 12.96 -13.07 -7.70
CA VAL A 285 12.72 -14.53 -7.71
C VAL A 285 13.74 -15.21 -8.62
N LEU A 286 13.98 -14.66 -9.79
CA LEU A 286 14.88 -15.21 -10.79
C LEU A 286 16.33 -15.22 -10.32
N GLU A 287 16.83 -14.12 -9.74
CA GLU A 287 18.20 -14.03 -9.20
C GLU A 287 18.42 -15.05 -8.08
N ARG A 288 17.45 -15.19 -7.19
CA ARG A 288 17.52 -16.16 -6.09
C ARG A 288 17.46 -17.62 -6.59
N CYS A 289 16.74 -17.88 -7.68
CA CYS A 289 16.78 -19.17 -8.39
C CYS A 289 18.15 -19.40 -9.00
N LEU A 290 18.72 -18.38 -9.64
CA LEU A 290 20.06 -18.47 -10.25
C LEU A 290 21.14 -18.81 -9.22
N GLU A 291 21.09 -18.19 -8.02
CA GLU A 291 22.00 -18.55 -6.90
C GLU A 291 21.96 -20.06 -6.59
N ARG A 292 20.77 -20.67 -6.63
CA ARG A 292 20.57 -22.09 -6.33
C ARG A 292 21.00 -22.98 -7.50
N VAL A 293 20.72 -22.55 -8.73
CA VAL A 293 21.14 -23.27 -9.94
C VAL A 293 22.65 -23.28 -10.04
N ALA A 294 23.32 -22.16 -9.79
CA ALA A 294 24.79 -22.08 -9.72
C ALA A 294 25.40 -23.00 -8.65
N ALA A 295 24.67 -23.30 -7.58
CA ALA A 295 25.05 -24.28 -6.56
C ALA A 295 24.71 -25.74 -6.95
N GLY A 296 24.24 -26.00 -8.19
CA GLY A 296 24.00 -27.35 -8.71
C GLY A 296 22.56 -27.87 -8.62
N MET A 297 21.61 -27.05 -8.18
CA MET A 297 20.19 -27.41 -8.13
C MET A 297 19.52 -27.21 -9.51
N LYS A 298 18.50 -27.99 -9.85
CA LYS A 298 17.67 -27.68 -11.03
C LYS A 298 16.77 -26.50 -10.77
N PHE A 299 16.43 -25.74 -11.81
CA PHE A 299 15.57 -24.55 -11.72
C PHE A 299 14.23 -24.84 -11.03
N GLU A 300 13.54 -25.93 -11.42
CA GLU A 300 12.24 -26.28 -10.80
C GLU A 300 12.36 -26.55 -9.30
N ASP A 301 13.41 -27.24 -8.85
CA ASP A 301 13.68 -27.55 -7.45
C ASP A 301 14.01 -26.27 -6.67
N ALA A 302 14.81 -25.38 -7.28
CA ALA A 302 15.14 -24.06 -6.74
C ALA A 302 13.89 -23.18 -6.57
N LEU A 303 13.01 -23.16 -7.58
CA LEU A 303 11.79 -22.36 -7.54
C LEU A 303 10.85 -22.77 -6.40
N GLU A 304 10.75 -24.05 -6.06
CA GLU A 304 9.94 -24.50 -4.90
C GLU A 304 10.44 -23.88 -3.58
N ILE A 305 11.77 -23.89 -3.35
CA ILE A 305 12.35 -23.29 -2.15
C ILE A 305 12.14 -21.77 -2.13
N ILE A 306 12.39 -21.12 -3.27
CA ILE A 306 12.33 -19.66 -3.38
C ILE A 306 10.90 -19.17 -3.18
N ALA A 307 9.94 -19.80 -3.86
CA ALA A 307 8.54 -19.44 -3.78
C ALA A 307 7.96 -19.67 -2.38
N ALA A 308 8.34 -20.75 -1.70
CA ALA A 308 7.87 -21.06 -0.34
C ALA A 308 8.25 -19.97 0.68
N GLY A 309 9.39 -19.30 0.52
CA GLY A 309 9.85 -18.20 1.37
C GLY A 309 9.46 -16.82 0.86
N THR A 310 8.53 -16.72 -0.10
CA THR A 310 8.17 -15.47 -0.75
C THR A 310 6.68 -15.14 -0.52
N VAL A 311 6.42 -13.89 -0.12
CA VAL A 311 5.11 -13.27 0.01
C VAL A 311 4.94 -12.24 -1.10
N PHE A 312 3.80 -12.22 -1.75
CA PHE A 312 3.46 -11.23 -2.77
C PHE A 312 2.18 -10.47 -2.40
N THR A 313 2.26 -9.14 -2.41
CA THR A 313 1.11 -8.24 -2.24
C THR A 313 0.85 -7.47 -3.52
N THR A 314 -0.35 -7.60 -4.09
CA THR A 314 -0.81 -6.77 -5.20
C THR A 314 -1.62 -5.57 -4.68
N HIS A 315 -1.43 -4.41 -5.30
CA HIS A 315 -2.14 -3.16 -5.00
C HIS A 315 -2.98 -2.69 -6.20
N THR A 316 -2.93 -3.39 -7.29
CA THR A 316 -3.53 -2.99 -8.57
C THR A 316 -4.89 -3.66 -8.75
N PRO A 317 -6.00 -2.88 -8.85
CA PRO A 317 -7.34 -3.42 -9.04
C PRO A 317 -7.76 -3.51 -10.53
N VAL A 318 -6.87 -3.17 -11.47
CA VAL A 318 -7.15 -3.12 -12.91
C VAL A 318 -6.00 -3.71 -13.72
N PRO A 319 -6.28 -4.53 -14.77
CA PRO A 319 -5.23 -5.18 -15.58
C PRO A 319 -4.25 -4.19 -16.22
N ALA A 320 -4.72 -3.02 -16.64
CA ALA A 320 -3.90 -1.97 -17.27
C ALA A 320 -2.84 -1.35 -16.33
N GLY A 321 -2.88 -1.66 -15.04
CA GLY A 321 -1.88 -1.20 -14.08
C GLY A 321 -0.71 -2.18 -13.87
N HIS A 322 -0.73 -3.35 -14.52
CA HIS A 322 0.34 -4.32 -14.47
C HIS A 322 1.46 -3.97 -15.45
N ASP A 323 2.70 -4.21 -15.03
CA ASP A 323 3.85 -4.12 -15.94
C ASP A 323 3.89 -5.37 -16.82
N ILE A 324 3.75 -5.17 -18.13
CA ILE A 324 3.71 -6.22 -19.14
C ILE A 324 4.73 -5.88 -20.22
N PHE A 325 5.63 -6.83 -20.51
CA PHE A 325 6.68 -6.70 -21.50
C PHE A 325 6.47 -7.69 -22.66
N ASP A 326 6.76 -7.26 -23.88
CA ASP A 326 6.73 -8.17 -25.01
C ASP A 326 7.92 -9.16 -24.99
N GLN A 327 7.77 -10.30 -25.68
CA GLN A 327 8.79 -11.33 -25.73
C GLN A 327 10.12 -10.81 -26.30
N GLY A 328 10.09 -9.91 -27.29
CA GLY A 328 11.29 -9.36 -27.90
C GLY A 328 12.11 -8.58 -26.90
N LEU A 329 11.45 -7.74 -26.09
CA LEU A 329 12.09 -6.99 -25.00
C LEU A 329 12.65 -7.92 -23.93
N ILE A 330 11.88 -8.91 -23.49
CA ILE A 330 12.35 -9.93 -22.53
C ILE A 330 13.59 -10.65 -23.05
N MET A 331 13.55 -11.10 -24.31
CA MET A 331 14.68 -11.82 -24.92
C MET A 331 15.93 -10.93 -25.06
N SER A 332 15.76 -9.63 -25.28
CA SER A 332 16.90 -8.72 -25.34
C SER A 332 17.65 -8.61 -24.01
N TYR A 333 16.93 -8.68 -22.88
CA TYR A 333 17.50 -8.56 -21.52
C TYR A 333 17.86 -9.88 -20.86
N PHE A 334 17.15 -10.97 -21.12
CA PHE A 334 17.26 -12.22 -20.34
C PHE A 334 17.82 -13.41 -21.10
N LYS A 335 18.24 -13.28 -22.38
CA LYS A 335 18.74 -14.41 -23.17
C LYS A 335 19.85 -15.19 -22.47
N ASP A 336 20.88 -14.51 -21.99
CA ASP A 336 22.01 -15.14 -21.31
C ASP A 336 21.62 -15.63 -19.91
N PHE A 337 20.76 -14.90 -19.23
CA PHE A 337 20.21 -15.27 -17.92
C PHE A 337 19.37 -16.56 -18.01
N ILE A 338 18.53 -16.70 -19.02
CA ILE A 338 17.75 -17.93 -19.31
C ILE A 338 18.68 -19.13 -19.48
N SER A 339 19.75 -18.93 -20.25
CA SER A 339 20.78 -19.99 -20.43
C SER A 339 21.45 -20.36 -19.10
N ALA A 340 21.76 -19.39 -18.26
CA ALA A 340 22.36 -19.62 -16.93
C ALA A 340 21.40 -20.30 -15.96
N LEU A 341 20.08 -20.10 -16.07
CA LEU A 341 19.08 -20.86 -15.34
C LEU A 341 18.92 -22.31 -15.79
N GLY A 342 19.47 -22.67 -16.98
CA GLY A 342 19.38 -24.03 -17.54
C GLY A 342 17.98 -24.43 -18.01
N ILE A 343 17.16 -23.45 -18.43
CA ILE A 343 15.79 -23.65 -18.93
C ILE A 343 15.65 -23.12 -20.35
N ASP A 344 14.60 -23.54 -21.06
CA ASP A 344 14.32 -23.01 -22.39
C ASP A 344 13.48 -21.71 -22.35
N VAL A 345 13.39 -21.01 -23.48
CA VAL A 345 12.68 -19.74 -23.62
C VAL A 345 11.19 -19.88 -23.30
N ASN A 346 10.56 -20.99 -23.71
CA ASN A 346 9.14 -21.23 -23.48
C ASN A 346 8.87 -21.46 -21.99
N GLU A 347 9.76 -22.17 -21.32
CA GLU A 347 9.69 -22.38 -19.87
C GLU A 347 9.84 -21.07 -19.10
N PHE A 348 10.78 -20.21 -19.54
CA PHE A 348 10.91 -18.87 -18.97
C PHE A 348 9.66 -18.01 -19.22
N MET A 349 9.18 -17.92 -20.46
CA MET A 349 7.99 -17.13 -20.81
C MET A 349 6.73 -17.59 -20.06
N ARG A 350 6.60 -18.89 -19.77
CA ARG A 350 5.49 -19.43 -18.96
C ARG A 350 5.44 -18.83 -17.55
N LEU A 351 6.55 -18.40 -16.98
CA LEU A 351 6.55 -17.73 -15.66
C LEU A 351 5.76 -16.42 -15.66
N GLY A 352 5.79 -15.68 -16.79
CA GLY A 352 5.06 -14.42 -16.96
C GLY A 352 3.80 -14.53 -17.82
N SER A 353 3.43 -15.73 -18.34
CA SER A 353 2.28 -15.87 -19.23
C SER A 353 0.94 -15.61 -18.51
N PHE A 354 -0.02 -15.02 -19.22
CA PHE A 354 -1.36 -14.72 -18.71
C PHE A 354 -2.41 -14.90 -19.81
N GLY A 355 -3.50 -15.61 -19.50
CA GLY A 355 -4.53 -15.95 -20.47
C GLY A 355 -3.95 -16.60 -21.73
N GLU A 356 -4.37 -16.15 -22.91
CA GLU A 356 -3.88 -16.61 -24.22
C GLU A 356 -2.66 -15.81 -24.74
N HIS A 357 -2.10 -14.88 -23.93
CA HIS A 357 -0.98 -14.01 -24.29
C HIS A 357 0.37 -14.70 -24.04
N TYR A 358 0.75 -15.66 -24.89
CA TYR A 358 2.00 -16.41 -24.77
C TYR A 358 3.25 -15.62 -25.23
N HIS A 359 3.06 -14.48 -25.90
CA HIS A 359 4.14 -13.62 -26.39
C HIS A 359 4.39 -12.38 -25.52
N SER A 360 3.76 -12.33 -24.34
CA SER A 360 3.92 -11.24 -23.38
C SER A 360 4.27 -11.80 -22.01
N PHE A 361 5.00 -11.01 -21.23
CA PHE A 361 5.48 -11.35 -19.89
C PHE A 361 4.92 -10.37 -18.88
N ASN A 362 4.03 -10.83 -18.01
CA ASN A 362 3.40 -10.06 -16.96
C ASN A 362 4.17 -10.27 -15.64
N MET A 363 4.62 -9.16 -15.02
CA MET A 363 5.39 -9.19 -13.79
C MET A 363 4.56 -9.67 -12.58
N THR A 364 3.25 -9.43 -12.57
CA THR A 364 2.34 -9.98 -11.54
C THR A 364 2.22 -11.49 -11.67
N ALA A 365 2.17 -12.03 -12.88
CA ALA A 365 2.19 -13.48 -13.12
C ALA A 365 3.48 -14.13 -12.60
N LEU A 366 4.64 -13.49 -12.85
CA LEU A 366 5.93 -13.94 -12.29
C LEU A 366 5.90 -13.91 -10.76
N ALA A 367 5.40 -12.82 -10.17
CA ALA A 367 5.32 -12.67 -8.71
C ALA A 367 4.44 -13.78 -8.07
N LEU A 368 3.28 -14.07 -8.67
CA LEU A 368 2.37 -15.12 -8.20
C LEU A 368 2.97 -16.52 -8.32
N ARG A 369 3.63 -16.85 -9.43
CA ARG A 369 4.29 -18.15 -9.62
C ARG A 369 5.56 -18.28 -8.80
N GLY A 370 6.23 -17.17 -8.53
CA GLY A 370 7.44 -17.07 -7.69
C GLY A 370 7.20 -16.92 -6.20
N SER A 371 5.95 -17.00 -5.75
CA SER A 371 5.55 -16.95 -4.33
C SER A 371 4.52 -18.02 -4.02
N ARG A 372 4.25 -18.25 -2.72
CA ARG A 372 3.22 -19.19 -2.26
C ARG A 372 2.20 -18.55 -1.33
N PHE A 373 2.46 -17.31 -0.94
CA PHE A 373 1.61 -16.54 -0.05
C PHE A 373 1.25 -15.23 -0.74
N HIS A 374 -0.02 -15.05 -1.09
CA HIS A 374 -0.51 -13.94 -1.91
C HIS A 374 -1.64 -13.21 -1.21
N ASN A 375 -1.67 -11.88 -1.34
CA ASN A 375 -2.77 -11.10 -0.80
C ASN A 375 -3.06 -9.83 -1.59
N GLY A 376 -4.33 -9.44 -1.60
CA GLY A 376 -4.78 -8.08 -1.88
C GLY A 376 -4.74 -7.21 -0.62
N VAL A 377 -5.17 -5.95 -0.74
CA VAL A 377 -5.01 -4.91 0.29
C VAL A 377 -6.31 -4.42 0.91
N SER A 378 -7.41 -5.12 0.64
CA SER A 378 -8.70 -5.07 1.32
C SER A 378 -9.49 -6.35 1.02
N HIS A 379 -10.57 -6.58 1.76
CA HIS A 379 -11.45 -7.74 1.53
C HIS A 379 -11.98 -7.78 0.09
N ILE A 380 -12.54 -6.66 -0.40
CA ILE A 380 -13.04 -6.56 -1.79
C ILE A 380 -11.89 -6.79 -2.78
N HIS A 381 -10.74 -6.16 -2.55
CA HIS A 381 -9.61 -6.28 -3.46
C HIS A 381 -9.03 -7.70 -3.51
N GLY A 382 -9.03 -8.44 -2.42
CA GLY A 382 -8.68 -9.87 -2.43
C GLY A 382 -9.53 -10.64 -3.44
N GLY A 383 -10.85 -10.44 -3.43
CA GLY A 383 -11.76 -11.04 -4.40
C GLY A 383 -11.58 -10.53 -5.84
N VAL A 384 -11.29 -9.23 -6.02
CA VAL A 384 -10.99 -8.65 -7.34
C VAL A 384 -9.71 -9.25 -7.92
N ALA A 385 -8.64 -9.28 -7.12
CA ALA A 385 -7.35 -9.89 -7.51
C ALA A 385 -7.52 -11.38 -7.83
N SER A 386 -8.28 -12.10 -7.04
CA SER A 386 -8.55 -13.52 -7.24
C SER A 386 -9.22 -13.80 -8.60
N ARG A 387 -10.19 -12.99 -9.00
CA ARG A 387 -10.83 -13.09 -10.33
C ARG A 387 -9.90 -12.63 -11.44
N MET A 388 -9.19 -11.52 -11.26
CA MET A 388 -8.30 -10.93 -12.26
C MET A 388 -7.13 -11.86 -12.60
N GLU A 389 -6.57 -12.54 -11.60
CA GLU A 389 -5.41 -13.41 -11.71
C GLU A 389 -5.78 -14.90 -11.89
N SER A 390 -7.05 -15.21 -12.17
CA SER A 390 -7.55 -16.59 -12.31
C SER A 390 -6.82 -17.41 -13.36
N TYR A 391 -6.17 -16.77 -14.34
CA TYR A 391 -5.33 -17.44 -15.34
C TYR A 391 -4.13 -18.21 -14.75
N VAL A 392 -3.72 -17.90 -13.50
CA VAL A 392 -2.66 -18.64 -12.79
C VAL A 392 -3.19 -19.98 -12.29
N TRP A 393 -4.48 -20.06 -11.96
CA TRP A 393 -5.18 -21.25 -11.47
C TRP A 393 -6.43 -21.57 -12.31
N PRO A 394 -6.27 -21.94 -13.60
CA PRO A 394 -7.35 -21.92 -14.58
C PRO A 394 -8.50 -22.92 -14.31
N GLN A 395 -8.26 -23.95 -13.50
CA GLN A 395 -9.31 -24.95 -13.17
C GLN A 395 -9.90 -24.74 -11.76
N ILE A 396 -9.45 -23.71 -11.04
CA ILE A 396 -9.94 -23.39 -9.70
C ILE A 396 -10.99 -22.27 -9.83
N PRO A 397 -12.13 -22.37 -9.14
CA PRO A 397 -13.08 -21.26 -9.04
C PRO A 397 -12.37 -20.01 -8.50
N PRO A 398 -12.56 -18.83 -9.12
CA PRO A 398 -11.85 -17.60 -8.70
C PRO A 398 -11.97 -17.28 -7.20
N GLU A 399 -13.09 -17.63 -6.58
CA GLU A 399 -13.35 -17.39 -5.15
C GLU A 399 -12.50 -18.28 -4.23
N GLU A 400 -11.89 -19.33 -4.79
CA GLU A 400 -11.05 -20.30 -4.05
C GLU A 400 -9.57 -20.19 -4.41
N ASN A 401 -9.19 -19.29 -5.31
CA ASN A 401 -7.79 -19.04 -5.61
C ASN A 401 -7.01 -18.66 -4.34
N PRO A 402 -5.73 -19.06 -4.23
CA PRO A 402 -4.94 -18.82 -3.03
C PRO A 402 -4.48 -17.35 -2.88
N ILE A 403 -5.41 -16.40 -3.01
CA ILE A 403 -5.18 -14.98 -2.78
C ILE A 403 -6.06 -14.53 -1.60
N GLY A 404 -5.43 -14.28 -0.47
CA GLY A 404 -6.08 -13.70 0.70
C GLY A 404 -6.11 -12.17 0.65
N TYR A 405 -6.27 -11.55 1.82
CA TYR A 405 -6.14 -10.09 1.94
C TYR A 405 -5.56 -9.69 3.30
N VAL A 406 -4.88 -8.55 3.31
CA VAL A 406 -4.51 -7.79 4.51
C VAL A 406 -4.91 -6.35 4.25
N THR A 407 -5.93 -5.88 4.96
CA THR A 407 -6.41 -4.51 4.75
C THR A 407 -5.37 -3.50 5.18
N ASN A 408 -5.08 -2.52 4.32
CA ASN A 408 -4.09 -1.48 4.59
C ASN A 408 -4.42 -0.70 5.87
N GLY A 409 -3.36 -0.22 6.52
CA GLY A 409 -3.43 0.64 7.68
C GLY A 409 -2.46 1.81 7.58
N VAL A 410 -2.66 2.83 8.41
CA VAL A 410 -1.85 4.05 8.43
C VAL A 410 -0.99 4.14 9.68
N HIS A 411 0.20 4.71 9.56
CA HIS A 411 1.07 4.93 10.71
C HIS A 411 0.55 6.10 11.55
N LEU A 412 0.02 5.79 12.74
CA LEU A 412 -0.72 6.75 13.56
C LEU A 412 0.13 7.97 13.91
N SER A 413 1.36 7.79 14.38
CA SER A 413 2.26 8.88 14.77
C SER A 413 2.62 9.83 13.64
N THR A 414 2.53 9.40 12.38
CA THR A 414 2.76 10.23 11.18
C THR A 414 1.58 11.15 10.89
N PHE A 415 0.34 10.64 10.97
CA PHE A 415 -0.84 11.32 10.45
C PHE A 415 -1.78 11.89 11.52
N LEU A 416 -1.75 11.40 12.75
CA LEU A 416 -2.51 11.98 13.86
C LEU A 416 -2.02 13.42 14.10
N ALA A 417 -2.86 14.43 14.17
CA ALA A 417 -2.47 15.81 14.43
C ALA A 417 -1.83 15.98 15.82
N ARG A 418 -0.87 16.93 15.93
CA ARG A 418 -0.13 17.19 17.17
C ARG A 418 -1.07 17.48 18.34
N GLU A 419 -2.10 18.20 18.06
CA GLU A 419 -3.09 18.66 19.04
C GLU A 419 -3.83 17.46 19.67
N TRP A 420 -4.19 16.45 18.85
CA TRP A 420 -4.71 15.17 19.34
C TRP A 420 -3.67 14.40 20.15
N GLY A 421 -2.43 14.30 19.64
CA GLY A 421 -1.35 13.62 20.38
C GLY A 421 -1.10 14.23 21.75
N ASN A 422 -1.09 15.56 21.86
CA ASN A 422 -0.95 16.26 23.13
C ASN A 422 -2.13 15.99 24.09
N LEU A 423 -3.36 15.96 23.56
CA LEU A 423 -4.54 15.64 24.36
C LEU A 423 -4.50 14.20 24.87
N PHE A 424 -4.09 13.26 24.01
CA PHE A 424 -3.96 11.84 24.39
C PHE A 424 -2.84 11.65 25.42
N ASP A 425 -1.69 12.32 25.26
CA ASP A 425 -0.59 12.28 26.23
C ASP A 425 -0.98 12.79 27.62
N MET A 426 -1.91 13.75 27.68
CA MET A 426 -2.43 14.27 28.96
C MET A 426 -3.49 13.38 29.60
N ARG A 427 -4.33 12.70 28.81
CA ARG A 427 -5.51 11.98 29.31
C ARG A 427 -5.37 10.46 29.27
N PHE A 428 -4.60 9.92 28.34
CA PHE A 428 -4.50 8.49 28.03
C PHE A 428 -3.02 8.09 28.02
N SER A 429 -2.41 7.98 29.18
CA SER A 429 -0.96 7.90 29.38
C SER A 429 -0.24 6.80 28.60
N ASP A 430 -0.95 5.73 28.20
CA ASP A 430 -0.36 4.54 27.56
C ASP A 430 -0.90 4.27 26.16
N TRP A 431 -1.55 5.24 25.53
CA TRP A 431 -2.25 5.04 24.25
C TRP A 431 -1.36 4.50 23.12
N ARG A 432 -0.04 4.81 23.12
CA ARG A 432 0.88 4.33 22.06
C ARG A 432 1.12 2.81 22.13
N SER A 433 1.01 2.22 23.30
CA SER A 433 1.14 0.76 23.51
C SER A 433 -0.18 0.02 23.23
N GLN A 434 -1.31 0.75 23.18
CA GLN A 434 -2.68 0.22 23.09
C GLN A 434 -3.28 0.30 21.67
N LEU A 435 -2.46 0.50 20.64
CA LEU A 435 -2.95 0.69 19.26
C LEU A 435 -3.77 -0.50 18.75
N LEU A 436 -3.52 -1.70 19.24
CA LEU A 436 -4.21 -2.94 18.83
C LEU A 436 -5.41 -3.29 19.75
N ASN A 437 -5.65 -2.53 20.80
CA ASN A 437 -6.67 -2.81 21.78
C ASN A 437 -7.95 -1.97 21.51
N ALA A 438 -8.92 -2.55 20.81
CA ALA A 438 -10.16 -1.86 20.45
C ALA A 438 -10.96 -1.35 21.67
N ASP A 439 -10.96 -2.11 22.77
CA ASP A 439 -11.69 -1.72 23.98
C ASP A 439 -11.06 -0.49 24.67
N TYR A 440 -9.74 -0.35 24.61
CA TYR A 440 -9.05 0.83 25.12
C TYR A 440 -9.53 2.13 24.46
N TRP A 441 -9.77 2.10 23.14
CA TRP A 441 -10.14 3.30 22.38
C TRP A 441 -11.56 3.81 22.66
N ARG A 442 -12.35 3.10 23.45
CA ARG A 442 -13.61 3.64 24.02
C ARG A 442 -13.36 4.86 24.91
N CYS A 443 -12.13 5.04 25.41
CA CYS A 443 -11.71 6.24 26.17
C CYS A 443 -11.88 7.56 25.40
N ILE A 444 -12.03 7.53 24.06
CA ILE A 444 -12.36 8.72 23.27
C ILE A 444 -13.70 9.33 23.70
N ASP A 445 -14.65 8.52 24.14
CA ASP A 445 -15.95 9.01 24.64
C ASP A 445 -15.81 9.85 25.92
N ASP A 446 -14.73 9.66 26.70
CA ASP A 446 -14.43 10.43 27.93
C ASP A 446 -13.92 11.86 27.65
N ILE A 447 -13.60 12.17 26.39
CA ILE A 447 -13.23 13.53 26.00
C ILE A 447 -14.50 14.40 26.01
N PRO A 448 -14.58 15.49 26.83
CA PRO A 448 -15.74 16.36 26.81
C PRO A 448 -16.01 16.94 25.39
N ASP A 449 -17.28 16.99 24.99
CA ASP A 449 -17.67 17.36 23.63
C ASP A 449 -17.18 18.76 23.23
N HIS A 450 -17.25 19.73 24.11
CA HIS A 450 -16.73 21.08 23.87
C HIS A 450 -15.22 21.10 23.65
N ARG A 451 -14.43 20.22 24.30
CA ARG A 451 -12.98 20.11 24.09
C ARG A 451 -12.68 19.43 22.76
N PHE A 452 -13.43 18.39 22.45
CA PHE A 452 -13.34 17.70 21.17
C PHE A 452 -13.62 18.67 20.00
N TRP A 453 -14.75 19.40 20.09
CA TRP A 453 -15.12 20.40 19.09
C TRP A 453 -14.09 21.52 18.95
N SER A 454 -13.64 22.10 20.09
CA SER A 454 -12.64 23.18 20.07
C SER A 454 -11.33 22.75 19.38
N LEU A 455 -10.85 21.52 19.65
CA LEU A 455 -9.66 20.99 19.00
C LEU A 455 -9.87 20.81 17.50
N ARG A 456 -11.04 20.33 17.07
CA ARG A 456 -11.38 20.24 15.65
C ARG A 456 -11.39 21.63 14.98
N GLN A 457 -11.91 22.66 15.65
CA GLN A 457 -11.89 24.05 15.15
C GLN A 457 -10.46 24.62 15.09
N GLU A 458 -9.59 24.30 16.05
CA GLU A 458 -8.17 24.67 16.00
C GLU A 458 -7.47 24.06 14.77
N LEU A 459 -7.64 22.76 14.52
CA LEU A 459 -7.07 22.08 13.37
C LEU A 459 -7.58 22.65 12.03
N LYS A 460 -8.87 22.99 11.96
CA LYS A 460 -9.47 23.67 10.81
C LYS A 460 -8.84 25.03 10.59
N THR A 461 -8.66 25.83 11.61
CA THR A 461 -8.01 27.16 11.53
C THR A 461 -6.59 27.06 11.02
N LEU A 462 -5.78 26.17 11.56
CA LEU A 462 -4.40 25.92 11.09
C LEU A 462 -4.35 25.47 9.62
N MET A 463 -5.32 24.68 9.20
CA MET A 463 -5.45 24.30 7.79
C MET A 463 -5.81 25.51 6.91
N LEU A 464 -6.83 26.28 7.30
CA LEU A 464 -7.27 27.45 6.51
C LEU A 464 -6.17 28.49 6.34
N GLU A 465 -5.34 28.72 7.36
CA GLU A 465 -4.16 29.61 7.27
C GLU A 465 -3.15 29.11 6.22
N ASP A 466 -2.91 27.79 6.17
CA ASP A 466 -2.02 27.20 5.15
C ASP A 466 -2.64 27.31 3.75
N LEU A 467 -3.94 27.01 3.61
CA LEU A 467 -4.66 27.13 2.34
C LEU A 467 -4.64 28.55 1.82
N TYR A 468 -4.87 29.55 2.71
CA TYR A 468 -4.80 30.96 2.33
C TYR A 468 -3.45 31.33 1.72
N ARG A 469 -2.34 30.96 2.40
CA ARG A 469 -0.99 31.24 1.88
C ARG A 469 -0.73 30.56 0.53
N ARG A 470 -1.19 29.33 0.33
CA ARG A 470 -1.04 28.57 -0.92
C ARG A 470 -1.88 29.17 -2.04
N VAL A 471 -3.15 29.48 -1.82
CA VAL A 471 -4.05 30.09 -2.82
C VAL A 471 -3.52 31.47 -3.23
N VAL A 472 -3.06 32.31 -2.30
CA VAL A 472 -2.47 33.62 -2.60
C VAL A 472 -1.21 33.47 -3.46
N ARG A 473 -0.31 32.54 -3.12
CA ARG A 473 0.93 32.28 -3.88
C ARG A 473 0.62 31.80 -5.30
N GLN A 474 -0.25 30.82 -5.44
CA GLN A 474 -0.72 30.25 -6.72
C GLN A 474 -1.37 31.34 -7.59
N SER A 475 -2.26 32.13 -7.00
CA SER A 475 -2.99 33.19 -7.73
C SER A 475 -2.06 34.31 -8.17
N ARG A 476 -1.12 34.77 -7.33
CA ARG A 476 -0.14 35.78 -7.72
C ARG A 476 0.78 35.31 -8.83
N ARG A 477 1.25 34.07 -8.78
CA ARG A 477 2.06 33.47 -9.86
C ARG A 477 1.28 33.45 -11.18
N ASN A 478 -0.01 33.17 -11.11
CA ASN A 478 -0.92 33.12 -12.27
C ASN A 478 -1.43 34.49 -12.75
N GLY A 479 -0.93 35.61 -12.16
CA GLY A 479 -1.22 36.96 -12.61
C GLY A 479 -2.56 37.54 -12.16
N TYR A 480 -3.22 36.94 -11.16
CA TYR A 480 -4.50 37.50 -10.66
C TYR A 480 -4.28 38.77 -9.83
N SER A 481 -5.19 39.74 -9.98
CA SER A 481 -5.18 40.96 -9.18
C SER A 481 -5.52 40.73 -7.72
N ASP A 482 -5.07 41.60 -6.82
CA ASP A 482 -5.40 41.50 -5.40
C ASP A 482 -6.92 41.52 -5.12
N ALA A 483 -7.74 42.19 -5.98
CA ALA A 483 -9.19 42.15 -5.87
C ALA A 483 -9.75 40.74 -6.15
N GLN A 484 -9.28 40.09 -7.20
CA GLN A 484 -9.65 38.71 -7.52
C GLN A 484 -9.17 37.72 -6.45
N ILE A 485 -7.95 37.91 -5.95
CA ILE A 485 -7.41 37.08 -4.86
C ILE A 485 -8.28 37.19 -3.60
N ARG A 486 -8.66 38.43 -3.19
CA ARG A 486 -9.58 38.61 -2.05
C ARG A 486 -10.93 37.92 -2.26
N GLN A 487 -11.46 37.93 -3.48
CA GLN A 487 -12.71 37.24 -3.81
C GLN A 487 -12.54 35.70 -3.70
N MET A 488 -11.45 35.15 -4.23
CA MET A 488 -11.14 33.71 -4.15
C MET A 488 -10.87 33.23 -2.72
N THR A 489 -10.32 34.08 -1.85
CA THR A 489 -9.91 33.71 -0.49
C THR A 489 -10.92 34.13 0.58
N ARG A 490 -12.04 34.73 0.22
CA ARG A 490 -12.97 35.35 1.19
C ARG A 490 -13.50 34.39 2.27
N TYR A 491 -13.67 33.10 1.94
CA TYR A 491 -14.16 32.07 2.86
C TYR A 491 -13.08 31.42 3.70
N ILE A 492 -11.80 31.65 3.36
CA ILE A 492 -10.63 31.09 4.07
C ILE A 492 -9.80 32.15 4.78
N SER A 493 -10.15 33.44 4.62
CA SER A 493 -9.41 34.56 5.22
C SER A 493 -9.92 35.00 6.62
N ALA A 494 -11.04 34.47 7.07
CA ALA A 494 -11.59 34.78 8.38
C ALA A 494 -11.98 33.49 9.12
N PRO A 495 -11.90 33.44 10.45
CA PRO A 495 -12.43 32.32 11.20
C PRO A 495 -13.91 32.18 10.92
N THR A 496 -14.29 31.09 10.27
CA THR A 496 -15.64 30.87 9.78
C THR A 496 -16.18 29.54 10.29
N ASN A 497 -17.43 29.59 10.73
CA ASN A 497 -18.22 28.39 10.99
C ASN A 497 -18.68 27.70 9.70
N ILE A 498 -17.75 27.52 8.76
CA ILE A 498 -18.04 26.90 7.47
C ILE A 498 -17.81 25.39 7.52
N LEU A 499 -18.70 24.62 6.90
CA LEU A 499 -18.51 23.20 6.66
C LEU A 499 -17.51 23.01 5.52
N ILE A 500 -16.46 22.23 5.71
CA ILE A 500 -15.42 22.01 4.72
C ILE A 500 -15.40 20.54 4.29
N LEU A 501 -15.63 20.33 2.98
CA LEU A 501 -15.59 19.04 2.33
C LEU A 501 -14.26 18.91 1.58
N GLY A 502 -13.48 17.87 1.85
CA GLY A 502 -12.17 17.64 1.25
C GLY A 502 -12.15 16.44 0.30
N PHE A 503 -11.59 16.65 -0.89
CA PHE A 503 -11.26 15.59 -1.85
C PHE A 503 -9.80 15.75 -2.26
N ALA A 504 -8.91 14.90 -1.72
CA ALA A 504 -7.48 15.01 -2.04
C ALA A 504 -6.85 13.65 -2.32
N ARG A 505 -6.59 13.39 -3.61
CA ARG A 505 -6.06 12.12 -4.10
C ARG A 505 -5.56 12.24 -5.53
N ARG A 506 -4.86 11.21 -6.04
CA ARG A 506 -4.46 11.16 -7.44
C ARG A 506 -5.68 11.36 -8.36
N PHE A 507 -5.57 12.28 -9.31
CA PHE A 507 -6.56 12.43 -10.36
C PHE A 507 -6.42 11.28 -11.37
N ALA A 508 -7.35 10.34 -11.30
CA ALA A 508 -7.54 9.24 -12.23
C ALA A 508 -9.05 9.07 -12.46
N THR A 509 -9.45 8.61 -13.63
CA THR A 509 -10.87 8.59 -14.06
C THR A 509 -11.76 7.83 -13.07
N TYR A 510 -11.35 6.65 -12.62
CA TYR A 510 -12.11 5.82 -11.69
C TYR A 510 -12.28 6.44 -10.28
N LYS A 511 -11.48 7.45 -9.92
CA LYS A 511 -11.64 8.21 -8.67
C LYS A 511 -12.80 9.19 -8.72
N ARG A 512 -13.30 9.49 -9.90
CA ARG A 512 -14.49 10.30 -10.20
C ARG A 512 -14.53 11.66 -9.46
N ALA A 513 -13.42 12.40 -9.50
CA ALA A 513 -13.29 13.70 -8.82
C ALA A 513 -14.38 14.70 -9.22
N ALA A 514 -14.92 14.58 -10.45
CA ALA A 514 -15.96 15.45 -10.97
C ALA A 514 -17.39 14.98 -10.65
N LEU A 515 -17.59 13.89 -9.91
CA LEU A 515 -18.92 13.34 -9.63
C LEU A 515 -19.84 14.35 -8.91
N LEU A 516 -19.29 15.19 -8.03
CA LEU A 516 -20.02 16.28 -7.36
C LEU A 516 -20.60 17.31 -8.33
N PHE A 517 -20.03 17.44 -9.53
CA PHE A 517 -20.49 18.41 -10.56
C PHE A 517 -21.48 17.79 -11.56
N SER A 518 -21.97 16.57 -11.33
CA SER A 518 -22.97 15.94 -12.20
C SER A 518 -24.30 16.72 -12.25
N ASP A 519 -24.67 17.37 -11.13
CA ASP A 519 -25.78 18.32 -11.06
C ASP A 519 -25.27 19.69 -10.57
N VAL A 520 -24.82 20.49 -11.52
CA VAL A 520 -24.18 21.81 -11.27
C VAL A 520 -25.14 22.78 -10.57
N GLU A 521 -26.43 22.79 -10.96
CA GLU A 521 -27.41 23.68 -10.37
C GLU A 521 -27.72 23.32 -8.92
N ARG A 522 -27.84 22.03 -8.64
CA ARG A 522 -28.08 21.53 -7.29
C ARG A 522 -26.89 21.83 -6.39
N LEU A 523 -25.66 21.55 -6.86
CA LEU A 523 -24.45 21.89 -6.15
C LEU A 523 -24.32 23.42 -5.91
N ALA A 524 -24.66 24.22 -6.89
CA ALA A 524 -24.63 25.67 -6.74
C ALA A 524 -25.61 26.15 -5.66
N ARG A 525 -26.82 25.60 -5.58
CA ARG A 525 -27.78 25.92 -4.50
C ARG A 525 -27.20 25.57 -3.13
N LEU A 526 -26.61 24.37 -2.99
CA LEU A 526 -25.99 23.92 -1.74
C LEU A 526 -24.85 24.85 -1.28
N LEU A 527 -23.94 25.22 -2.20
CA LEU A 527 -22.77 26.06 -1.86
C LEU A 527 -23.13 27.55 -1.68
N ASN A 528 -24.28 28.00 -2.18
CA ASN A 528 -24.71 29.39 -2.08
C ASN A 528 -25.73 29.66 -0.97
N ASP A 529 -26.05 28.69 -0.14
CA ASP A 529 -26.89 28.94 1.04
C ASP A 529 -26.14 29.82 2.05
N PRO A 530 -26.61 31.04 2.30
CA PRO A 530 -25.93 31.94 3.22
C PRO A 530 -26.04 31.53 4.69
N LYS A 531 -27.01 30.66 5.04
CA LYS A 531 -27.21 30.16 6.41
C LYS A 531 -26.32 28.95 6.69
N HIS A 532 -26.00 28.17 5.68
CA HIS A 532 -25.25 26.94 5.78
C HIS A 532 -24.06 26.94 4.79
N PRO A 533 -23.06 27.82 4.97
CA PRO A 533 -21.98 27.95 4.01
C PRO A 533 -21.13 26.67 3.92
N VAL A 534 -20.86 26.19 2.70
CA VAL A 534 -20.05 25.00 2.43
C VAL A 534 -18.87 25.37 1.53
N LEU A 535 -17.69 24.82 1.82
CA LEU A 535 -16.46 24.97 1.06
C LEU A 535 -16.01 23.60 0.55
N LEU A 536 -15.71 23.49 -0.75
CA LEU A 536 -15.09 22.31 -1.36
C LEU A 536 -13.60 22.56 -1.57
N VAL A 537 -12.76 21.61 -1.15
CA VAL A 537 -11.31 21.67 -1.33
C VAL A 537 -10.85 20.46 -2.11
N PHE A 538 -10.27 20.69 -3.29
CA PHE A 538 -9.66 19.67 -4.12
C PHE A 538 -8.13 19.81 -4.12
N ALA A 539 -7.42 18.69 -4.06
CA ALA A 539 -5.99 18.63 -4.25
C ALA A 539 -5.58 17.28 -4.86
N GLY A 540 -4.48 17.24 -5.58
CA GLY A 540 -3.97 16.01 -6.16
C GLY A 540 -3.15 16.24 -7.41
N LYS A 541 -2.54 15.16 -7.89
CA LYS A 541 -1.72 15.12 -9.10
C LYS A 541 -2.27 14.07 -10.07
N ALA A 542 -2.16 14.31 -11.37
CA ALA A 542 -2.28 13.28 -12.39
C ALA A 542 -0.88 12.84 -12.84
N HIS A 543 -0.71 11.60 -13.27
CA HIS A 543 0.57 11.19 -13.88
C HIS A 543 0.84 12.06 -15.14
N PRO A 544 2.08 12.45 -15.44
CA PRO A 544 2.38 13.28 -16.61
C PRO A 544 1.92 12.70 -17.95
N ASN A 545 1.80 11.37 -18.04
CA ASN A 545 1.28 10.67 -19.22
C ASN A 545 -0.24 10.38 -19.15
N ASP A 546 -0.91 10.64 -18.02
CA ASP A 546 -2.35 10.42 -17.83
C ASP A 546 -3.13 11.67 -18.28
N ARG A 547 -3.38 11.79 -19.57
CA ARG A 547 -4.14 12.91 -20.15
C ARG A 547 -5.58 12.99 -19.61
N PRO A 548 -6.34 11.89 -19.47
CA PRO A 548 -7.66 11.94 -18.85
C PRO A 548 -7.64 12.50 -17.43
N GLY A 549 -6.66 12.07 -16.60
CA GLY A 549 -6.47 12.60 -15.25
C GLY A 549 -6.12 14.11 -15.23
N GLN A 550 -5.30 14.58 -16.17
CA GLN A 550 -4.99 16.01 -16.33
C GLN A 550 -6.24 16.81 -16.75
N HIS A 551 -7.08 16.24 -17.61
CA HIS A 551 -8.35 16.87 -18.01
C HIS A 551 -9.32 17.02 -16.82
N LEU A 552 -9.34 16.08 -15.88
CA LEU A 552 -10.13 16.26 -14.65
C LEU A 552 -9.66 17.47 -13.82
N ILE A 553 -8.34 17.72 -13.76
CA ILE A 553 -7.80 18.93 -13.11
C ILE A 553 -8.31 20.19 -13.79
N GLN A 554 -8.27 20.24 -15.14
CA GLN A 554 -8.80 21.35 -15.94
C GLN A 554 -10.31 21.55 -15.69
N THR A 555 -11.08 20.49 -15.71
CA THR A 555 -12.54 20.53 -15.47
C THR A 555 -12.86 21.14 -14.10
N ILE A 556 -12.17 20.71 -13.03
CA ILE A 556 -12.39 21.28 -11.70
C ILE A 556 -11.93 22.74 -11.63
N HIS A 557 -10.82 23.08 -12.31
CA HIS A 557 -10.36 24.48 -12.43
C HIS A 557 -11.42 25.37 -13.08
N GLU A 558 -12.03 24.92 -14.18
CA GLU A 558 -13.09 25.64 -14.89
C GLU A 558 -14.30 25.85 -13.98
N TYR A 559 -14.76 24.81 -13.26
CA TYR A 559 -15.85 24.98 -12.28
C TYR A 559 -15.49 25.97 -11.19
N ALA A 560 -14.30 25.89 -10.60
CA ALA A 560 -13.85 26.78 -9.53
C ALA A 560 -13.81 28.27 -9.94
N ARG A 561 -13.80 28.56 -11.26
CA ARG A 561 -13.82 29.93 -11.84
C ARG A 561 -15.20 30.45 -12.16
N ARG A 562 -16.23 29.62 -12.19
CA ARG A 562 -17.58 30.07 -12.43
C ARG A 562 -18.06 31.00 -11.31
N PRO A 563 -18.87 32.04 -11.60
CA PRO A 563 -19.31 33.00 -10.59
C PRO A 563 -19.97 32.37 -9.37
N GLU A 564 -20.76 31.29 -9.58
CA GLU A 564 -21.49 30.58 -8.55
C GLU A 564 -20.57 29.78 -7.60
N PHE A 565 -19.37 29.43 -8.06
CA PHE A 565 -18.40 28.61 -7.29
C PHE A 565 -17.17 29.38 -6.83
N LEU A 566 -17.00 30.64 -7.29
CA LEU A 566 -15.78 31.41 -7.01
C LEU A 566 -15.58 31.64 -5.50
N GLY A 567 -14.44 31.15 -4.98
CA GLY A 567 -14.08 31.18 -3.57
C GLY A 567 -14.75 30.10 -2.72
N LYS A 568 -15.62 29.24 -3.29
CA LYS A 568 -16.29 28.11 -2.63
C LYS A 568 -15.80 26.74 -3.09
N VAL A 569 -15.18 26.71 -4.26
CA VAL A 569 -14.45 25.53 -4.78
C VAL A 569 -12.99 25.94 -4.93
N LEU A 570 -12.12 25.28 -4.19
CA LEU A 570 -10.68 25.52 -4.23
C LEU A 570 -9.96 24.33 -4.85
N LEU A 571 -9.10 24.59 -5.83
CA LEU A 571 -8.18 23.60 -6.40
C LEU A 571 -6.74 23.98 -6.02
N LEU A 572 -6.14 23.15 -5.18
CA LEU A 572 -4.80 23.38 -4.64
C LEU A 572 -3.75 22.63 -5.47
N GLU A 573 -2.67 23.32 -5.77
CA GLU A 573 -1.49 22.72 -6.41
C GLU A 573 -0.48 22.19 -5.40
N GLY A 574 0.54 21.45 -5.90
CA GLY A 574 1.67 20.99 -5.10
C GLY A 574 1.27 20.01 -4.00
N TYR A 575 0.33 19.10 -4.31
CA TYR A 575 -0.09 18.07 -3.33
C TYR A 575 1.08 17.18 -2.94
N ASP A 576 1.43 17.20 -1.66
CA ASP A 576 2.49 16.44 -1.02
C ASP A 576 2.06 15.93 0.36
N THR A 577 2.96 15.26 1.08
CA THR A 577 2.64 14.73 2.42
C THR A 577 2.37 15.84 3.45
N ALA A 578 3.00 17.01 3.32
CA ALA A 578 2.76 18.14 4.21
C ALA A 578 1.33 18.68 4.06
N LEU A 579 0.91 18.95 2.81
CA LEU A 579 -0.47 19.36 2.51
C LEU A 579 -1.48 18.28 2.88
N ALA A 580 -1.17 17.01 2.59
CA ALA A 580 -2.03 15.89 2.95
C ALA A 580 -2.31 15.84 4.46
N ARG A 581 -1.27 15.97 5.32
CA ARG A 581 -1.45 16.00 6.78
C ARG A 581 -2.35 17.16 7.24
N ARG A 582 -2.26 18.33 6.60
CA ARG A 582 -3.13 19.48 6.91
C ARG A 582 -4.58 19.20 6.53
N LEU A 583 -4.82 18.67 5.33
CA LEU A 583 -6.18 18.40 4.84
C LEU A 583 -6.88 17.31 5.66
N VAL A 584 -6.24 16.14 5.87
CA VAL A 584 -6.85 15.03 6.63
C VAL A 584 -7.09 15.37 8.11
N ALA A 585 -6.44 16.40 8.64
CA ALA A 585 -6.68 16.87 10.01
C ALA A 585 -7.68 18.03 10.09
N GLY A 586 -7.79 18.86 9.02
CA GLY A 586 -8.49 20.14 9.10
C GLY A 586 -9.87 20.19 8.46
N VAL A 587 -10.18 19.38 7.43
CA VAL A 587 -11.52 19.33 6.84
C VAL A 587 -12.53 18.68 7.79
N ASP A 588 -13.83 18.87 7.56
CA ASP A 588 -14.88 18.27 8.36
C ASP A 588 -15.33 16.93 7.82
N VAL A 589 -15.45 16.82 6.49
CA VAL A 589 -15.82 15.60 5.77
C VAL A 589 -14.76 15.26 4.74
N TRP A 590 -14.41 14.00 4.66
CA TRP A 590 -13.51 13.43 3.64
C TRP A 590 -14.31 12.66 2.62
N ILE A 591 -14.30 13.13 1.37
CA ILE A 591 -15.09 12.55 0.28
C ILE A 591 -14.23 11.58 -0.53
N ASN A 592 -14.76 10.37 -0.78
CA ASN A 592 -14.23 9.39 -1.70
C ASN A 592 -15.34 8.83 -2.58
N THR A 593 -15.20 8.99 -3.88
CA THR A 593 -16.20 8.56 -4.86
C THR A 593 -15.62 7.60 -5.91
N PRO A 594 -14.89 6.54 -5.51
CA PRO A 594 -14.32 5.62 -6.49
C PRO A 594 -15.42 4.89 -7.26
N GLU A 595 -15.10 4.45 -8.45
CA GLU A 595 -15.90 3.48 -9.18
C GLU A 595 -15.69 2.10 -8.58
N TYR A 596 -16.78 1.47 -8.11
CA TYR A 596 -16.74 0.12 -7.53
C TYR A 596 -16.50 -0.94 -8.63
N PRO A 597 -15.66 -1.95 -8.43
CA PRO A 597 -14.81 -2.23 -7.25
C PRO A 597 -13.32 -1.83 -7.47
N LEU A 598 -13.04 -0.64 -7.99
CA LEU A 598 -11.72 -0.22 -8.45
C LEU A 598 -10.86 0.48 -7.37
N GLU A 599 -11.36 0.66 -6.15
CA GLU A 599 -10.53 1.12 -5.03
C GLU A 599 -9.92 -0.07 -4.31
N ALA A 600 -8.64 -0.35 -4.57
CA ALA A 600 -7.97 -1.50 -3.96
C ALA A 600 -8.03 -1.48 -2.41
N SER A 601 -7.78 -0.34 -1.81
CA SER A 601 -7.98 -0.11 -0.37
C SER A 601 -8.33 1.36 -0.10
N GLY A 602 -7.46 2.29 -0.48
CA GLY A 602 -7.47 3.65 0.01
C GLY A 602 -6.93 3.75 1.44
N THR A 603 -6.24 4.82 1.76
CA THR A 603 -5.75 5.10 3.13
C THR A 603 -6.00 6.55 3.55
N SER A 604 -6.44 7.42 2.64
CA SER A 604 -6.69 8.84 2.94
C SER A 604 -7.84 9.02 3.91
N GLY A 605 -8.93 8.27 3.73
CA GLY A 605 -10.07 8.27 4.67
C GLY A 605 -9.70 7.74 6.05
N GLN A 606 -8.80 6.75 6.17
CA GLN A 606 -8.27 6.29 7.44
C GLN A 606 -7.49 7.41 8.16
N LYS A 607 -6.63 8.14 7.42
CA LYS A 607 -5.89 9.31 7.94
C LYS A 607 -6.81 10.43 8.41
N ALA A 608 -7.91 10.64 7.70
CA ALA A 608 -8.94 11.60 8.08
C ALA A 608 -9.67 11.16 9.37
N ALA A 609 -10.13 9.92 9.42
CA ALA A 609 -10.87 9.36 10.55
C ALA A 609 -10.10 9.41 11.87
N ILE A 610 -8.79 9.09 11.87
CA ILE A 610 -7.97 9.16 13.10
C ILE A 610 -7.81 10.58 13.63
N ASN A 611 -8.15 11.60 12.85
CA ASN A 611 -8.17 13.01 13.23
C ASN A 611 -9.59 13.53 13.56
N GLY A 612 -10.59 12.67 13.62
CA GLY A 612 -11.97 13.06 13.88
C GLY A 612 -12.67 13.70 12.67
N VAL A 613 -12.15 13.53 11.47
CA VAL A 613 -12.83 13.87 10.22
C VAL A 613 -13.77 12.74 9.85
N ILE A 614 -14.97 13.06 9.39
CA ILE A 614 -15.99 12.06 9.05
C ILE A 614 -15.87 11.68 7.59
N ASN A 615 -15.91 10.37 7.27
CA ASN A 615 -15.89 9.89 5.89
C ASN A 615 -17.28 9.90 5.26
N LEU A 616 -17.35 10.35 4.00
CA LEU A 616 -18.45 10.14 3.07
C LEU A 616 -17.88 9.47 1.83
N SER A 617 -18.15 8.18 1.69
CA SER A 617 -17.48 7.39 0.66
C SER A 617 -18.38 6.30 0.09
N VAL A 618 -18.14 5.95 -1.19
CA VAL A 618 -18.66 4.70 -1.75
C VAL A 618 -18.13 3.52 -0.91
N LEU A 619 -18.96 2.50 -0.69
CA LEU A 619 -18.61 1.27 0.02
C LEU A 619 -17.69 0.41 -0.85
N ASP A 620 -16.44 0.86 -0.98
CA ASP A 620 -15.37 0.19 -1.71
C ASP A 620 -14.06 0.23 -0.90
N GLY A 621 -13.12 -0.65 -1.24
CA GLY A 621 -11.84 -0.76 -0.55
C GLY A 621 -12.01 -0.92 0.98
N TRP A 622 -11.26 -0.14 1.76
CA TRP A 622 -11.29 -0.21 3.22
C TRP A 622 -12.61 0.24 3.85
N TRP A 623 -13.39 1.14 3.17
CA TRP A 623 -14.61 1.68 3.75
C TRP A 623 -15.74 0.65 3.83
N ALA A 624 -15.77 -0.31 2.92
CA ALA A 624 -16.70 -1.45 3.01
C ALA A 624 -16.49 -2.30 4.28
N GLU A 625 -15.28 -2.28 4.85
CA GLU A 625 -14.96 -2.94 6.12
C GLU A 625 -15.04 -1.98 7.31
N GLY A 626 -14.77 -0.68 7.10
CA GLY A 626 -14.67 0.33 8.14
C GLY A 626 -15.99 0.96 8.53
N TYR A 627 -16.95 1.04 7.61
CA TYR A 627 -18.27 1.62 7.87
C TYR A 627 -19.10 0.73 8.80
N ASN A 628 -19.74 1.35 9.80
CA ASN A 628 -20.56 0.63 10.78
C ASN A 628 -21.94 1.26 11.02
N GLY A 629 -22.35 2.24 10.20
CA GLY A 629 -23.62 2.96 10.33
C GLY A 629 -23.60 4.16 11.27
N GLU A 630 -22.58 4.30 12.14
CA GLU A 630 -22.50 5.37 13.14
C GLU A 630 -21.29 6.30 12.94
N ASN A 631 -20.31 5.90 12.12
CA ASN A 631 -19.00 6.53 12.02
C ASN A 631 -18.77 7.32 10.74
N GLY A 632 -19.84 7.62 9.99
CA GLY A 632 -19.78 8.36 8.74
C GLY A 632 -20.94 8.03 7.81
N TRP A 633 -20.78 8.33 6.52
CA TRP A 633 -21.79 8.09 5.49
C TRP A 633 -21.27 7.16 4.40
N ALA A 634 -22.18 6.35 3.87
CA ALA A 634 -21.92 5.40 2.81
C ALA A 634 -22.76 5.71 1.57
N ILE A 635 -22.13 5.69 0.40
CA ILE A 635 -22.80 5.69 -0.90
C ILE A 635 -22.87 4.22 -1.35
N THR A 636 -24.07 3.78 -1.72
CA THR A 636 -24.30 2.41 -2.14
C THR A 636 -23.67 2.16 -3.52
N PRO A 637 -22.73 1.20 -3.64
CA PRO A 637 -22.10 0.94 -4.92
C PRO A 637 -23.04 0.21 -5.87
N HIS A 638 -23.02 0.59 -7.12
CA HIS A 638 -23.66 -0.12 -8.20
C HIS A 638 -22.63 -1.00 -8.92
N GLY A 639 -22.96 -2.28 -9.15
CA GLY A 639 -22.05 -3.25 -9.73
C GLY A 639 -21.63 -2.95 -11.18
N PRO A 640 -20.51 -3.52 -11.65
CA PRO A 640 -19.97 -3.27 -12.98
C PRO A 640 -20.87 -3.76 -14.12
N HIS A 641 -21.89 -4.57 -13.83
CA HIS A 641 -22.91 -5.03 -14.77
C HIS A 641 -23.95 -3.94 -15.12
N ILE A 642 -24.00 -2.85 -14.33
CA ILE A 642 -24.89 -1.71 -14.59
C ILE A 642 -24.15 -0.72 -15.51
N ASP A 643 -24.90 -0.15 -16.46
CA ASP A 643 -24.37 0.91 -17.35
C ASP A 643 -23.67 2.02 -16.57
N ALA A 644 -22.47 2.39 -17.00
CA ALA A 644 -21.64 3.36 -16.30
C ALA A 644 -22.28 4.74 -16.14
N HIS A 645 -23.08 5.18 -17.13
CA HIS A 645 -23.77 6.48 -17.05
C HIS A 645 -24.88 6.42 -16.00
N HIS A 646 -25.67 5.37 -15.99
CA HIS A 646 -26.73 5.18 -15.00
C HIS A 646 -26.15 5.03 -13.59
N ARG A 647 -25.11 4.24 -13.42
CA ARG A 647 -24.38 4.08 -12.15
C ARG A 647 -23.87 5.44 -11.62
N ASN A 648 -23.19 6.22 -12.46
CA ASN A 648 -22.70 7.55 -12.08
C ASN A 648 -23.84 8.50 -11.71
N TYR A 649 -24.97 8.44 -12.41
CA TYR A 649 -26.14 9.27 -12.13
C TYR A 649 -26.74 8.93 -10.75
N GLU A 650 -26.97 7.65 -10.46
CA GLU A 650 -27.58 7.22 -9.18
C GLU A 650 -26.66 7.52 -7.99
N GLU A 651 -25.37 7.21 -8.11
CA GLU A 651 -24.39 7.48 -7.04
C GLU A 651 -24.16 8.98 -6.83
N ALA A 652 -24.18 9.80 -7.88
CA ALA A 652 -24.13 11.26 -7.75
C ALA A 652 -25.39 11.81 -7.07
N ARG A 653 -26.56 11.26 -7.39
CA ARG A 653 -27.84 11.65 -6.77
C ARG A 653 -27.84 11.30 -5.27
N GLU A 654 -27.42 10.09 -4.91
CA GLU A 654 -27.30 9.65 -3.51
C GLU A 654 -26.29 10.51 -2.74
N LEU A 655 -25.13 10.81 -3.33
CA LEU A 655 -24.13 11.71 -2.74
C LEU A 655 -24.74 13.08 -2.43
N MET A 656 -25.48 13.67 -3.36
CA MET A 656 -26.12 14.97 -3.16
C MET A 656 -27.26 14.89 -2.12
N ASP A 657 -28.05 13.81 -2.11
CA ASP A 657 -29.11 13.58 -1.11
C ASP A 657 -28.52 13.50 0.31
N ILE A 658 -27.42 12.77 0.49
CA ILE A 658 -26.70 12.68 1.77
C ILE A 658 -26.18 14.08 2.19
N LEU A 659 -25.57 14.82 1.29
CA LEU A 659 -25.04 16.15 1.60
C LEU A 659 -26.14 17.11 2.04
N GLU A 660 -27.27 17.16 1.33
CA GLU A 660 -28.35 18.11 1.58
C GLU A 660 -29.21 17.73 2.81
N ARG A 661 -29.49 16.43 2.99
CA ARG A 661 -30.46 15.96 4.00
C ARG A 661 -29.82 15.53 5.31
N GLU A 662 -28.53 15.15 5.29
CA GLU A 662 -27.85 14.61 6.47
C GLU A 662 -26.63 15.43 6.88
N VAL A 663 -25.64 15.60 5.99
CA VAL A 663 -24.35 16.21 6.33
C VAL A 663 -24.51 17.68 6.73
N VAL A 664 -25.12 18.50 5.88
CA VAL A 664 -25.27 19.92 6.13
C VAL A 664 -26.19 20.20 7.31
N PRO A 665 -27.38 19.59 7.40
CA PRO A 665 -28.24 19.77 8.58
C PRO A 665 -27.55 19.36 9.87
N LEU A 666 -26.89 18.19 9.92
CA LEU A 666 -26.23 17.67 11.12
C LEU A 666 -25.11 18.61 11.60
N TYR A 667 -24.33 19.20 10.69
CA TYR A 667 -23.23 20.11 11.05
C TYR A 667 -23.74 21.43 11.61
N TYR A 668 -24.86 21.93 11.11
CA TYR A 668 -25.45 23.23 11.49
C TYR A 668 -26.54 23.15 12.56
N ASP A 669 -26.95 21.95 12.98
CA ASP A 669 -27.83 21.75 14.15
C ASP A 669 -27.04 21.96 15.45
N ARG A 670 -26.84 23.26 15.79
CA ARG A 670 -26.00 23.67 16.92
C ARG A 670 -26.85 23.97 18.13
N ASP A 671 -26.40 23.48 19.27
CA ASP A 671 -26.96 23.78 20.57
C ASP A 671 -26.58 25.19 21.06
N HIS A 672 -26.96 25.50 22.28
CA HIS A 672 -26.62 26.77 22.95
C HIS A 672 -25.12 26.93 23.29
N TYR A 673 -24.33 25.87 23.22
CA TYR A 673 -22.86 25.87 23.33
C TYR A 673 -22.16 26.14 21.99
N GLY A 674 -22.90 26.20 20.89
CA GLY A 674 -22.40 26.55 19.59
C GLY A 674 -21.79 25.40 18.77
N TYR A 675 -22.03 24.12 19.16
CA TYR A 675 -21.63 22.93 18.39
C TYR A 675 -22.78 21.93 18.27
N SER A 676 -22.65 21.01 17.31
CA SER A 676 -23.59 19.90 17.13
C SER A 676 -23.12 18.67 17.92
N GLU A 677 -23.90 18.26 18.93
CA GLU A 677 -23.61 17.06 19.74
C GLU A 677 -23.60 15.80 18.87
N ALA A 678 -24.54 15.70 17.91
CA ALA A 678 -24.65 14.56 17.04
C ALA A 678 -23.44 14.47 16.08
N TRP A 679 -22.92 15.60 15.62
CA TRP A 679 -21.68 15.66 14.84
C TRP A 679 -20.48 15.18 15.64
N VAL A 680 -20.34 15.68 16.89
CA VAL A 680 -19.24 15.26 17.79
C VAL A 680 -19.32 13.78 18.07
N ARG A 681 -20.50 13.24 18.30
CA ARG A 681 -20.72 11.79 18.53
C ARG A 681 -20.26 10.96 17.35
N MET A 682 -20.66 11.32 16.12
CA MET A 682 -20.22 10.62 14.89
C MET A 682 -18.71 10.73 14.68
N SER A 683 -18.12 11.90 14.94
CA SER A 683 -16.68 12.14 14.84
C SER A 683 -15.89 11.29 15.85
N LYS A 684 -16.36 11.18 17.08
CA LYS A 684 -15.78 10.27 18.09
C LYS A 684 -15.94 8.80 17.69
N ALA A 685 -17.12 8.41 17.17
CA ALA A 685 -17.35 7.06 16.67
C ALA A 685 -16.40 6.70 15.51
N SER A 686 -16.14 7.66 14.61
CA SER A 686 -15.12 7.53 13.56
C SER A 686 -13.75 7.23 14.16
N MET A 687 -13.24 8.05 15.06
CA MET A 687 -11.92 7.86 15.66
C MET A 687 -11.79 6.51 16.39
N LYS A 688 -12.71 6.20 17.31
CA LYS A 688 -12.62 5.00 18.16
C LYS A 688 -12.76 3.69 17.39
N SER A 689 -13.51 3.67 16.29
CA SER A 689 -13.67 2.47 15.46
C SER A 689 -12.50 2.26 14.49
N ILE A 690 -11.87 3.33 14.01
CA ILE A 690 -10.86 3.25 12.94
C ILE A 690 -9.44 3.12 13.50
N ILE A 691 -9.09 3.82 14.58
CA ILE A 691 -7.73 3.78 15.14
C ILE A 691 -7.23 2.34 15.41
N PRO A 692 -7.95 1.47 16.13
CA PRO A 692 -7.44 0.12 16.41
C PRO A 692 -7.44 -0.82 15.20
N ARG A 693 -8.35 -0.63 14.25
CA ARG A 693 -8.54 -1.56 13.13
C ARG A 693 -7.68 -1.25 11.91
N PHE A 694 -7.42 0.04 11.66
CA PHE A 694 -6.78 0.50 10.41
C PHE A 694 -5.46 1.23 10.67
N ASN A 695 -4.72 0.83 11.70
CA ASN A 695 -3.35 1.30 11.93
C ASN A 695 -2.31 0.35 11.32
N ALA A 696 -1.12 0.88 11.02
CA ALA A 696 -0.06 0.13 10.36
C ALA A 696 0.55 -0.98 11.24
N GLN A 697 0.51 -0.86 12.58
CA GLN A 697 0.98 -1.94 13.46
C GLN A 697 0.08 -3.18 13.35
N ARG A 698 -1.26 -3.00 13.31
CA ARG A 698 -2.20 -4.09 13.06
C ARG A 698 -1.91 -4.74 11.70
N MET A 699 -1.75 -3.93 10.64
CA MET A 699 -1.42 -4.44 9.30
C MET A 699 -0.14 -5.28 9.32
N VAL A 700 0.95 -4.77 9.91
CA VAL A 700 2.23 -5.52 10.01
C VAL A 700 2.06 -6.80 10.80
N MET A 701 1.29 -6.79 11.91
CA MET A 701 1.03 -8.00 12.70
C MET A 701 0.23 -9.05 11.92
N ASP A 702 -0.73 -8.64 11.08
CA ASP A 702 -1.46 -9.56 10.19
C ASP A 702 -0.51 -10.23 9.19
N TYR A 703 0.48 -9.47 8.64
CA TYR A 703 1.52 -10.07 7.80
C TYR A 703 2.41 -11.02 8.58
N VAL A 704 2.82 -10.66 9.79
CA VAL A 704 3.67 -11.54 10.64
C VAL A 704 2.95 -12.85 10.90
N THR A 705 1.72 -12.81 11.40
CA THR A 705 0.98 -14.02 11.83
C THR A 705 0.38 -14.81 10.67
N GLY A 706 -0.10 -14.11 9.63
CA GLY A 706 -0.80 -14.72 8.49
C GLY A 706 0.12 -15.20 7.37
N TYR A 707 1.28 -14.57 7.19
CA TYR A 707 2.12 -14.74 6.01
C TYR A 707 3.60 -15.03 6.35
N TYR A 708 4.29 -14.19 7.12
CA TYR A 708 5.73 -14.29 7.29
C TYR A 708 6.17 -15.54 8.07
N THR A 709 5.50 -15.86 9.17
CA THR A 709 5.77 -17.07 9.93
C THR A 709 5.55 -18.31 9.07
N LYS A 710 4.46 -18.34 8.31
CA LYS A 710 4.15 -19.47 7.41
C LYS A 710 5.16 -19.61 6.27
N ALA A 711 5.58 -18.50 5.66
CA ALA A 711 6.58 -18.50 4.60
C ALA A 711 7.94 -18.97 5.11
N ARG A 712 8.37 -18.49 6.30
CA ARG A 712 9.59 -18.95 6.97
C ARG A 712 9.55 -20.47 7.22
N ASP A 713 8.50 -20.95 7.86
CA ASP A 713 8.37 -22.36 8.27
C ASP A 713 8.33 -23.27 7.05
N ARG A 714 7.59 -22.87 6.01
CA ARG A 714 7.51 -23.66 4.77
C ARG A 714 8.86 -23.69 4.04
N ARG A 715 9.53 -22.55 3.90
CA ARG A 715 10.88 -22.50 3.34
C ARG A 715 11.84 -23.39 4.16
N GLN A 716 11.80 -23.31 5.47
CA GLN A 716 12.65 -24.13 6.34
C GLN A 716 12.42 -25.61 6.09
N SER A 717 11.18 -26.08 6.00
CA SER A 717 10.85 -27.48 5.71
C SER A 717 11.35 -27.96 4.35
N LEU A 718 11.47 -27.06 3.35
CA LEU A 718 11.94 -27.40 2.01
C LEU A 718 13.48 -27.38 1.87
N VAL A 719 14.19 -26.62 2.71
CA VAL A 719 15.67 -26.58 2.68
C VAL A 719 16.33 -27.67 3.53
N GLU A 720 15.58 -28.40 4.33
CA GLU A 720 16.08 -29.53 5.12
C GLU A 720 16.78 -30.58 4.24
N ARG A 721 17.78 -31.26 4.79
CA ARG A 721 18.52 -32.33 4.10
C ARG A 721 18.99 -31.88 2.70
N ASP A 722 19.64 -30.73 2.63
CA ASP A 722 20.15 -30.13 1.37
C ASP A 722 19.08 -29.92 0.28
N GLY A 723 17.84 -29.67 0.66
CA GLY A 723 16.74 -29.41 -0.25
C GLY A 723 16.03 -30.66 -0.79
N ALA A 724 16.27 -31.82 -0.22
CA ALA A 724 15.62 -33.06 -0.66
C ALA A 724 14.10 -33.00 -0.67
N PRO A 725 13.38 -32.33 0.29
CA PRO A 725 11.94 -32.17 0.19
C PRO A 725 11.49 -31.30 -1.00
N ALA A 726 12.27 -30.29 -1.39
CA ALA A 726 11.95 -29.49 -2.58
C ALA A 726 12.08 -30.31 -3.88
N VAL A 727 13.11 -31.14 -3.98
CA VAL A 727 13.29 -32.08 -5.10
C VAL A 727 12.14 -33.10 -5.17
N GLU A 728 11.71 -33.62 -4.00
CA GLU A 728 10.55 -34.51 -3.89
C GLU A 728 9.29 -33.81 -4.43
N LEU A 729 9.02 -32.58 -3.97
CA LEU A 729 7.85 -31.80 -4.36
C LEU A 729 7.86 -31.46 -5.86
N ALA A 730 8.98 -30.97 -6.39
CA ALA A 730 9.11 -30.61 -7.81
C ALA A 730 8.91 -31.83 -8.72
N ARG A 731 9.51 -32.98 -8.37
CA ARG A 731 9.31 -34.25 -9.11
C ARG A 731 7.85 -34.69 -9.06
N TRP A 732 7.20 -34.62 -7.91
CA TRP A 732 5.79 -34.96 -7.76
C TRP A 732 4.90 -34.00 -8.59
N LYS A 733 5.13 -32.69 -8.53
CA LYS A 733 4.38 -31.70 -9.35
C LYS A 733 4.53 -31.96 -10.85
N ARG A 734 5.73 -32.33 -11.32
CA ARG A 734 5.96 -32.69 -12.72
C ARG A 734 5.14 -33.92 -13.10
N LYS A 735 5.23 -35.01 -12.32
CA LYS A 735 4.43 -36.23 -12.49
C LYS A 735 2.93 -35.92 -12.58
N VAL A 736 2.42 -35.08 -11.66
CA VAL A 736 1.00 -34.71 -11.63
C VAL A 736 0.64 -33.93 -12.91
N ARG A 737 1.42 -32.93 -13.32
CA ARG A 737 1.11 -32.15 -14.54
C ARG A 737 1.08 -33.02 -15.80
N GLU A 738 1.97 -33.99 -15.92
CA GLU A 738 2.01 -34.91 -17.05
C GLU A 738 0.81 -35.85 -17.10
N LEU A 739 0.36 -36.35 -15.97
CA LEU A 739 -0.69 -37.38 -15.87
C LEU A 739 -2.10 -36.80 -15.75
N TRP A 740 -2.24 -35.60 -15.21
CA TRP A 740 -3.53 -34.97 -14.89
C TRP A 740 -4.49 -34.83 -16.07
N PRO A 741 -4.07 -34.56 -17.31
CA PRO A 741 -5.00 -34.45 -18.45
C PRO A 741 -5.78 -35.74 -18.75
N GLY A 742 -5.28 -36.89 -18.29
CA GLY A 742 -5.94 -38.16 -18.43
C GLY A 742 -6.83 -38.57 -17.25
N VAL A 743 -6.79 -37.79 -16.14
CA VAL A 743 -7.56 -38.07 -14.92
C VAL A 743 -9.04 -37.81 -15.14
N LYS A 744 -9.92 -38.71 -14.65
CA LYS A 744 -11.37 -38.62 -14.80
C LYS A 744 -12.06 -39.02 -13.50
N LEU A 745 -13.19 -38.37 -13.22
CA LEU A 745 -14.06 -38.68 -12.11
C LEU A 745 -15.42 -39.14 -12.63
N ARG A 746 -15.99 -40.19 -12.08
CA ARG A 746 -17.30 -40.74 -12.48
C ARG A 746 -18.07 -41.20 -11.24
N ARG A 747 -19.36 -40.88 -11.18
CA ARG A 747 -20.24 -41.41 -10.17
C ARG A 747 -20.62 -42.87 -10.49
N VAL A 748 -20.63 -43.75 -9.49
CA VAL A 748 -20.92 -45.18 -9.67
C VAL A 748 -22.16 -45.63 -8.90
N ASP A 749 -22.64 -44.85 -7.91
CA ASP A 749 -23.90 -45.08 -7.24
C ASP A 749 -25.04 -44.32 -7.93
N LYS A 750 -26.27 -44.71 -7.61
CA LYS A 750 -27.47 -43.97 -8.04
C LYS A 750 -27.70 -42.78 -7.11
N ALA A 751 -27.75 -41.58 -7.69
CA ALA A 751 -28.04 -40.38 -6.92
C ALA A 751 -29.40 -40.50 -6.20
N ALA A 752 -29.39 -40.38 -4.89
CA ALA A 752 -30.62 -40.27 -4.11
C ALA A 752 -31.26 -38.90 -4.41
N THR A 753 -32.55 -38.91 -4.78
CA THR A 753 -33.33 -37.69 -5.03
C THR A 753 -34.04 -37.18 -3.79
N ALA A 754 -34.22 -38.03 -2.78
CA ALA A 754 -34.78 -37.69 -1.48
C ALA A 754 -34.30 -38.69 -0.42
N ILE A 755 -34.06 -38.20 0.78
CA ILE A 755 -33.81 -38.99 2.00
C ILE A 755 -34.60 -38.38 3.14
N THR A 756 -34.90 -39.18 4.15
CA THR A 756 -35.55 -38.69 5.36
C THR A 756 -34.51 -38.13 6.33
N TYR A 757 -34.84 -37.05 7.04
CA TYR A 757 -33.96 -36.48 8.06
C TYR A 757 -33.47 -37.56 9.04
N GLY A 758 -32.18 -37.61 9.26
CA GLY A 758 -31.52 -38.63 10.10
C GLY A 758 -31.06 -39.88 9.34
N GLN A 759 -31.42 -40.05 8.06
CA GLN A 759 -30.87 -41.10 7.21
C GLN A 759 -29.50 -40.71 6.66
N ASN A 760 -28.64 -41.69 6.43
CA ASN A 760 -27.32 -41.48 5.80
C ASN A 760 -27.50 -41.29 4.29
N LEU A 761 -26.80 -40.31 3.75
CA LEU A 761 -26.51 -40.18 2.34
C LEU A 761 -25.17 -40.89 2.06
N ALA A 762 -25.19 -41.85 1.15
CA ALA A 762 -24.00 -42.50 0.65
C ALA A 762 -23.68 -41.98 -0.75
N ILE A 763 -22.45 -41.60 -1.01
CA ILE A 763 -21.96 -41.17 -2.33
C ILE A 763 -20.73 -42.01 -2.67
N ARG A 764 -20.73 -42.62 -3.86
CA ARG A 764 -19.59 -43.38 -4.38
C ARG A 764 -19.18 -42.88 -5.76
N VAL A 765 -17.90 -42.60 -5.87
CA VAL A 765 -17.28 -42.18 -7.14
C VAL A 765 -16.09 -43.07 -7.50
N SER A 766 -15.91 -43.32 -8.78
CA SER A 766 -14.74 -43.99 -9.32
C SER A 766 -13.85 -42.94 -9.98
N ALA A 767 -12.56 -42.91 -9.59
CA ALA A 767 -11.54 -42.04 -10.11
C ALA A 767 -10.53 -42.81 -10.96
N TYR A 768 -10.51 -42.55 -12.26
CA TYR A 768 -9.42 -43.00 -13.13
C TYR A 768 -8.23 -42.04 -12.98
N LEU A 769 -7.17 -42.48 -12.30
CA LEU A 769 -6.05 -41.66 -11.85
C LEU A 769 -4.87 -41.57 -12.86
N ASN A 770 -4.97 -42.26 -13.99
CA ASN A 770 -3.99 -42.21 -15.09
C ASN A 770 -2.53 -42.44 -14.64
N GLY A 771 -2.29 -43.30 -13.63
CA GLY A 771 -0.97 -43.60 -13.08
C GLY A 771 -0.59 -42.82 -11.82
N LEU A 772 -1.46 -41.91 -11.33
CA LEU A 772 -1.41 -41.38 -9.96
C LEU A 772 -1.99 -42.42 -8.98
N ILE A 773 -1.71 -42.23 -7.71
CA ILE A 773 -2.24 -43.08 -6.63
C ILE A 773 -3.29 -42.30 -5.82
N PRO A 774 -4.16 -42.97 -5.02
CA PRO A 774 -5.19 -42.30 -4.22
C PRO A 774 -4.66 -41.24 -3.26
N GLU A 775 -3.43 -41.42 -2.77
CA GLU A 775 -2.75 -40.49 -1.88
C GLU A 775 -2.31 -39.18 -2.58
N ASP A 776 -2.19 -39.21 -3.93
CA ASP A 776 -1.85 -38.04 -4.76
C ASP A 776 -3.04 -37.10 -4.98
N VAL A 777 -4.26 -37.49 -4.57
CA VAL A 777 -5.49 -36.74 -4.83
C VAL A 777 -6.36 -36.60 -3.60
N THR A 778 -7.21 -35.56 -3.61
CA THR A 778 -8.35 -35.39 -2.68
C THR A 778 -9.63 -35.41 -3.51
N VAL A 779 -10.61 -36.20 -3.11
CA VAL A 779 -11.97 -36.18 -3.63
C VAL A 779 -12.88 -35.54 -2.58
N GLU A 780 -13.67 -34.54 -2.99
CA GLU A 780 -14.43 -33.70 -2.08
C GLU A 780 -15.88 -33.54 -2.57
N CYS A 781 -16.80 -33.56 -1.62
CA CYS A 781 -18.19 -33.19 -1.80
C CYS A 781 -18.46 -31.81 -1.20
N LEU A 782 -18.90 -30.87 -2.01
CA LEU A 782 -19.37 -29.55 -1.58
C LEU A 782 -20.87 -29.61 -1.38
N LEU A 783 -21.36 -29.34 -0.18
CA LEU A 783 -22.78 -29.30 0.14
C LEU A 783 -23.21 -27.84 0.33
N GLY A 784 -24.30 -27.44 -0.31
CA GLY A 784 -24.72 -26.06 -0.35
C GLY A 784 -26.20 -25.84 -0.66
N LYS A 785 -26.55 -24.55 -0.76
CA LYS A 785 -27.90 -24.10 -1.18
C LYS A 785 -27.74 -23.08 -2.31
N LEU A 786 -28.71 -23.01 -3.19
CA LEU A 786 -28.80 -21.89 -4.13
C LEU A 786 -29.33 -20.65 -3.41
N SER A 787 -28.71 -19.49 -3.66
CA SER A 787 -29.24 -18.20 -3.27
C SER A 787 -30.42 -17.79 -4.17
N ASP A 788 -31.11 -16.67 -3.84
CA ASP A 788 -32.19 -16.10 -4.66
C ASP A 788 -31.71 -15.69 -6.08
N HIS A 789 -30.39 -15.59 -6.30
CA HIS A 789 -29.77 -15.31 -7.58
C HIS A 789 -29.16 -16.56 -8.26
N GLU A 790 -29.56 -17.77 -7.84
CA GLU A 790 -29.07 -19.06 -8.34
C GLU A 790 -27.56 -19.31 -8.09
N GLU A 791 -26.92 -18.56 -7.21
CA GLU A 791 -25.53 -18.81 -6.81
C GLU A 791 -25.46 -19.96 -5.80
N PHE A 792 -24.56 -20.93 -6.05
CA PHE A 792 -24.33 -22.06 -5.17
C PHE A 792 -23.48 -21.62 -3.95
N LYS A 793 -24.11 -21.55 -2.77
CA LYS A 793 -23.44 -21.21 -1.50
C LYS A 793 -23.11 -22.46 -0.71
N VAL A 794 -21.82 -22.81 -0.70
CA VAL A 794 -21.29 -23.95 0.05
C VAL A 794 -21.32 -23.64 1.54
N TYR A 795 -21.91 -24.52 2.34
CA TYR A 795 -21.89 -24.44 3.80
C TYR A 795 -21.12 -25.60 4.46
N GLU A 796 -20.85 -26.70 3.74
CA GLU A 796 -20.09 -27.82 4.27
C GLU A 796 -19.21 -28.45 3.17
N ARG A 797 -18.02 -28.89 3.56
CA ARG A 797 -17.05 -29.58 2.69
C ARG A 797 -16.70 -30.92 3.31
N LEU A 798 -16.88 -31.99 2.58
CA LEU A 798 -16.76 -33.36 3.07
C LEU A 798 -15.81 -34.15 2.16
N LEU A 799 -14.84 -34.84 2.77
CA LEU A 799 -13.87 -35.64 2.05
C LEU A 799 -14.43 -37.04 1.80
N LEU A 800 -14.26 -37.53 0.58
CA LEU A 800 -14.50 -38.95 0.25
C LEU A 800 -13.22 -39.73 0.54
N ASN A 801 -13.36 -40.85 1.22
CA ASN A 801 -12.27 -41.75 1.57
C ASN A 801 -12.05 -42.80 0.49
N PRO A 802 -10.79 -43.13 0.13
CA PRO A 802 -10.50 -44.19 -0.80
C PRO A 802 -10.85 -45.54 -0.19
N GLU A 803 -11.54 -46.40 -0.98
CA GLU A 803 -11.76 -47.81 -0.66
C GLU A 803 -10.60 -48.66 -1.19
N GLN A 804 -10.30 -49.80 -0.54
CA GLN A 804 -9.28 -50.75 -1.03
C GLN A 804 -9.69 -51.48 -2.32
N ILE A 805 -10.87 -51.23 -2.82
CA ILE A 805 -11.47 -51.89 -3.99
C ILE A 805 -11.23 -51.03 -5.21
N GLN A 806 -10.70 -51.64 -6.28
CA GLN A 806 -10.70 -51.07 -7.62
C GLN A 806 -11.84 -51.69 -8.43
N ASP A 807 -12.56 -50.85 -9.16
CA ASP A 807 -13.48 -51.36 -10.19
C ASP A 807 -12.80 -51.35 -11.57
N GLU A 808 -13.51 -51.77 -12.62
CA GLU A 808 -12.96 -51.77 -14.00
C GLU A 808 -12.67 -50.34 -14.55
N HIS A 809 -13.06 -49.29 -13.81
CA HIS A 809 -12.93 -47.87 -14.19
C HIS A 809 -11.95 -47.11 -13.31
N GLY A 810 -11.39 -47.66 -12.23
CA GLY A 810 -10.40 -47.00 -11.39
C GLY A 810 -10.59 -47.24 -9.89
N HIS A 811 -10.08 -46.31 -9.08
CA HIS A 811 -10.13 -46.34 -7.61
C HIS A 811 -11.48 -45.80 -7.11
N LEU A 812 -12.10 -46.53 -6.15
CA LEU A 812 -13.33 -46.10 -5.53
C LEU A 812 -13.09 -45.18 -4.35
N PHE A 813 -13.89 -44.10 -4.28
CA PHE A 813 -13.94 -43.18 -3.13
C PHE A 813 -15.36 -43.13 -2.62
N CYS A 814 -15.54 -43.18 -1.30
CA CYS A 814 -16.88 -43.15 -0.70
C CYS A 814 -16.98 -42.10 0.41
N LEU A 815 -18.22 -41.61 0.56
CA LEU A 815 -18.66 -40.74 1.64
C LEU A 815 -19.96 -41.29 2.19
N GLU A 816 -20.02 -41.45 3.50
CA GLU A 816 -21.28 -41.64 4.23
C GLU A 816 -21.43 -40.45 5.18
N MET A 817 -22.54 -39.72 5.02
CA MET A 817 -22.79 -38.54 5.84
C MET A 817 -24.30 -38.44 6.17
N ARG A 818 -24.60 -37.72 7.25
CA ARG A 818 -25.98 -37.33 7.59
C ARG A 818 -26.08 -35.81 7.33
N PRO A 819 -26.98 -35.41 6.40
CA PRO A 819 -27.23 -33.98 6.23
C PRO A 819 -27.81 -33.38 7.51
N ASN A 820 -27.21 -32.27 7.95
CA ASN A 820 -27.58 -31.56 9.18
C ASN A 820 -28.76 -30.60 8.98
N LEU A 821 -29.12 -30.30 7.73
CA LEU A 821 -30.19 -29.37 7.36
C LEU A 821 -31.29 -30.10 6.59
N ALA A 822 -32.54 -29.82 6.91
CA ALA A 822 -33.69 -30.26 6.12
C ALA A 822 -33.99 -29.25 4.98
N GLY A 823 -34.72 -29.70 3.96
CA GLY A 823 -35.12 -28.94 2.78
C GLY A 823 -34.26 -29.24 1.56
N LEU A 824 -34.42 -28.44 0.51
CA LEU A 824 -33.71 -28.65 -0.73
C LEU A 824 -32.23 -28.24 -0.55
N GLN A 825 -31.37 -29.16 -0.89
CA GLN A 825 -29.92 -28.98 -0.83
C GLN A 825 -29.32 -29.44 -2.14
N TYR A 826 -28.16 -28.85 -2.47
CA TYR A 826 -27.38 -29.16 -3.67
C TYR A 826 -26.01 -29.64 -3.24
N TYR A 827 -25.39 -30.49 -4.03
CA TYR A 827 -24.00 -30.87 -3.83
C TYR A 827 -23.29 -31.07 -5.14
N GLU A 828 -22.00 -30.76 -5.10
CA GLU A 828 -21.04 -30.89 -6.20
C GLU A 828 -19.89 -31.79 -5.77
N LEU A 829 -19.30 -32.51 -6.72
CA LEU A 829 -18.21 -33.43 -6.47
C LEU A 829 -17.02 -33.02 -7.32
N ARG A 830 -15.87 -32.94 -6.67
CA ARG A 830 -14.63 -32.52 -7.32
C ARG A 830 -13.43 -33.28 -6.82
N MET A 831 -12.35 -33.28 -7.62
CA MET A 831 -11.06 -33.89 -7.28
C MET A 831 -9.92 -32.95 -7.64
N TYR A 832 -8.91 -32.86 -6.77
CA TYR A 832 -7.71 -32.05 -6.96
C TYR A 832 -6.47 -32.71 -6.39
N PRO A 833 -5.24 -32.33 -6.84
CA PRO A 833 -3.99 -32.91 -6.36
C PRO A 833 -3.75 -32.67 -4.87
N ARG A 834 -3.15 -33.64 -4.19
CA ARG A 834 -2.79 -33.57 -2.76
C ARG A 834 -1.35 -34.00 -2.54
N HIS A 835 -0.60 -33.17 -1.80
CA HIS A 835 0.71 -33.52 -1.29
C HIS A 835 0.98 -32.76 0.02
N ARG A 836 1.71 -33.41 0.95
CA ARG A 836 1.98 -32.84 2.30
C ARG A 836 2.82 -31.55 2.27
N LEU A 837 3.60 -31.35 1.20
CA LEU A 837 4.48 -30.19 1.03
C LEU A 837 3.83 -29.04 0.25
N LEU A 838 2.60 -29.13 -0.22
CA LEU A 838 1.88 -28.00 -0.81
C LEU A 838 1.59 -26.93 0.24
N CYS A 839 1.74 -25.68 -0.11
CA CYS A 839 1.39 -24.54 0.76
C CYS A 839 -0.12 -24.29 0.78
N HIS A 840 -0.81 -24.62 -0.30
CA HIS A 840 -2.26 -24.48 -0.45
C HIS A 840 -2.82 -25.66 -1.28
N PRO A 841 -4.01 -26.18 -0.95
CA PRO A 841 -4.61 -27.29 -1.70
C PRO A 841 -4.71 -27.02 -3.22
N PHE A 842 -4.99 -25.79 -3.59
CA PHE A 842 -5.17 -25.38 -4.99
C PHE A 842 -3.92 -24.78 -5.65
N GLU A 843 -2.76 -24.91 -5.03
CA GLU A 843 -1.48 -24.38 -5.51
C GLU A 843 -1.15 -24.81 -6.95
N MET A 844 -1.53 -26.03 -7.33
CA MET A 844 -1.30 -26.57 -8.68
C MET A 844 -2.21 -26.00 -9.77
N GLY A 845 -3.31 -25.35 -9.42
CA GLY A 845 -4.30 -24.86 -10.39
C GLY A 845 -5.05 -25.95 -11.14
N LEU A 846 -5.07 -27.17 -10.61
CA LEU A 846 -5.64 -28.36 -11.24
C LEU A 846 -6.86 -28.85 -10.46
N MET A 847 -7.96 -29.11 -11.18
CA MET A 847 -9.21 -29.63 -10.61
C MET A 847 -10.03 -30.36 -11.69
N VAL A 848 -10.71 -31.42 -11.30
CA VAL A 848 -11.70 -32.13 -12.12
C VAL A 848 -13.03 -32.11 -11.40
N TRP A 849 -14.08 -31.67 -12.06
CA TRP A 849 -15.45 -31.72 -11.60
C TRP A 849 -16.20 -32.90 -12.20
N LEU A 850 -17.17 -33.44 -11.45
CA LEU A 850 -18.03 -34.52 -11.90
C LEU A 850 -19.23 -33.99 -12.67
#